data_5586b2214de8be14a929d5cd1bef06ed
#
_entry.id   5586b2214de8be14a929d5cd1bef06ed
#
_cell.length_a   1.000
_cell.length_b   1.000
_cell.length_c   1.000
_cell.angle_alpha   90.00
_cell.angle_beta   90.00
_cell.angle_gamma   90.00
#
_symmetry.space_group_name_H-M   'P 1'
#
loop_
_entity.id
_entity.type
_entity.pdbx_description
1 polymer ?
#
loop_
_entity_poly.entity_id
_entity_poly.type
_entity_poly.pdbx_seq_one_letter_code
_entity_poly.pdbx_strand_id
1 'polypeptide(L)'
;DNDPTNGGVSNCNGGCATSWPPLLVTDGVASGVADLASITRSDGTEQVTYAGRPLYFYISDNTVGDTNGDSPTGTWHKVDYSQLYAPLFDNTSVLEPDTQYETADALVTRWSDRPRTRHAREDQFQSYDHYVKFYFEDRSTSIEIVDYVAKGGTNIEMNVRTIWPLNATEAENRWWYAGPSATYHWNSIMDYMGSEVIDGTTYYHYQKTGDFYRNANTRGIQMGDRLEFEVSQFSAPGITNGQLNYYGTVFLYIVGEGIVPWYAKTGDEASEKIPEEYWLGGDTTIHYQYSDEPNDNFLQMATNLGYDNGQTFLLGRRVHHSSFVSGAHDEDPENGVLSSNAGLTGPRYINERCSDCHERNGGASVVANGELLDRWVFKVGDANGNPHPNLGSVLQPKGSASEGNVSIASWTESNGLRSPNYQFAGVTPDTFSARIAPRLVGLGLLEAIVEADIEALADPTDLNGDGVSGRVNVVTDAVTGQNRIGRFGWKAAQPSVRHQAASALNTDIGVRTSMFPSLDCGSAQTNCNGSAPQMPEENLDTLTLYLSALGVRPQRVWQNGVADQDVLQGRELFRNIGCVGCHTETFQTSEFHPLAEVRDQTIHPYSDMLLHDMGPGLADTLSEGTATGAEWRTTPLWGLGLAACVTGGVINPTGAEGGESCTPHHAYLHDGRARSIEEAILWHGGEGQAANDAYQGLLESDKQLMLRFLESL
;
A
#
# COMPACT_ATOMS: atom_id res chain seq x y z
N ASP A 1 20.22 -13.92 2.07
CA ASP A 1 19.36 -14.48 3.11
C ASP A 1 19.74 -15.87 3.58
N ASN A 2 20.48 -16.65 2.79
CA ASN A 2 20.94 -17.98 3.23
C ASN A 2 22.22 -17.94 4.06
N ASP A 3 22.91 -16.82 4.14
CA ASP A 3 24.07 -16.64 4.99
C ASP A 3 23.64 -16.09 6.36
N PRO A 4 23.98 -16.75 7.46
CA PRO A 4 23.55 -16.31 8.79
C PRO A 4 24.19 -14.98 9.20
N THR A 5 23.44 -14.14 9.87
CA THR A 5 23.90 -12.82 10.35
C THR A 5 25.02 -12.85 11.39
N ASN A 6 25.18 -13.96 12.11
CA ASN A 6 26.17 -14.09 13.19
C ASN A 6 26.95 -15.41 13.13
N GLY A 7 26.98 -16.08 11.97
CA GLY A 7 27.41 -17.46 11.91
C GLY A 7 28.83 -17.70 11.43
N GLY A 8 29.53 -16.70 10.93
CA GLY A 8 30.90 -16.90 10.39
C GLY A 8 30.96 -17.91 9.23
N VAL A 9 29.86 -18.08 8.48
CA VAL A 9 29.77 -19.07 7.40
C VAL A 9 29.27 -18.39 6.13
N SER A 10 29.90 -18.71 5.00
CA SER A 10 29.43 -18.36 3.66
C SER A 10 28.86 -19.59 2.99
N ASN A 11 27.59 -19.56 2.58
CA ASN A 11 26.95 -20.67 1.89
C ASN A 11 27.12 -20.61 0.37
N CYS A 12 27.54 -19.48 -0.18
CA CYS A 12 27.79 -19.33 -1.62
C CYS A 12 29.20 -19.89 -1.99
N ASN A 13 29.23 -21.15 -2.45
CA ASN A 13 30.44 -21.85 -2.86
C ASN A 13 30.26 -22.43 -4.26
N GLY A 14 31.38 -22.86 -4.90
CA GLY A 14 31.36 -23.51 -6.21
C GLY A 14 30.74 -22.67 -7.30
N GLY A 15 29.67 -23.17 -7.95
CA GLY A 15 28.94 -22.44 -9.02
C GLY A 15 28.31 -21.12 -8.58
N CYS A 16 27.84 -21.05 -7.35
CA CYS A 16 27.35 -19.80 -6.78
C CYS A 16 28.44 -18.74 -6.74
N ALA A 17 29.63 -19.08 -6.22
CA ALA A 17 30.78 -18.16 -6.14
C ALA A 17 31.31 -17.73 -7.53
N THR A 18 30.92 -18.39 -8.60
CA THR A 18 31.24 -17.97 -9.96
C THR A 18 30.36 -16.77 -10.39
N SER A 19 29.10 -16.79 -10.05
CA SER A 19 28.17 -15.70 -10.34
C SER A 19 28.24 -14.58 -9.31
N TRP A 20 28.57 -14.94 -8.08
CA TRP A 20 28.70 -14.06 -6.93
C TRP A 20 30.09 -14.22 -6.28
N PRO A 21 31.13 -13.65 -6.89
CA PRO A 21 32.47 -13.73 -6.34
C PRO A 21 32.54 -13.09 -4.94
N PRO A 22 33.11 -13.78 -3.93
CA PRO A 22 33.26 -13.22 -2.60
C PRO A 22 34.21 -12.00 -2.61
N LEU A 23 33.90 -10.99 -1.80
CA LEU A 23 34.82 -9.91 -1.52
C LEU A 23 35.87 -10.45 -0.53
N LEU A 24 37.09 -10.73 -1.02
CA LEU A 24 38.15 -11.32 -0.22
C LEU A 24 39.02 -10.26 0.46
N VAL A 25 39.52 -10.60 1.65
CA VAL A 25 40.55 -9.83 2.33
C VAL A 25 41.89 -10.19 1.66
N THR A 26 42.55 -9.21 1.07
CA THR A 26 43.82 -9.41 0.37
C THR A 26 45.05 -9.19 1.25
N ASP A 27 44.97 -8.25 2.20
CA ASP A 27 46.04 -7.90 3.11
C ASP A 27 45.52 -7.50 4.50
N GLY A 28 45.72 -8.35 5.50
CA GLY A 28 45.42 -8.01 6.90
C GLY A 28 43.95 -8.15 7.30
N VAL A 29 43.36 -7.15 7.95
CA VAL A 29 41.99 -7.15 8.46
C VAL A 29 41.13 -6.24 7.59
N ALA A 30 39.88 -6.62 7.37
CA ALA A 30 38.92 -5.73 6.72
C ALA A 30 38.82 -4.43 7.49
N SER A 31 39.03 -3.31 6.82
CA SER A 31 39.05 -1.98 7.44
C SER A 31 38.47 -0.93 6.49
N GLY A 32 38.03 0.20 7.03
CA GLY A 32 37.56 1.34 6.25
C GLY A 32 36.19 1.87 6.70
N VAL A 33 35.29 1.02 7.17
CA VAL A 33 34.01 1.39 7.75
C VAL A 33 33.75 0.58 9.02
N ALA A 34 32.85 1.04 9.88
CA ALA A 34 32.46 0.28 11.08
C ALA A 34 31.80 -1.05 10.68
N ASP A 35 31.80 -2.01 11.61
CA ASP A 35 31.21 -3.35 11.48
C ASP A 35 31.74 -4.23 10.31
N LEU A 36 32.88 -3.88 9.73
CA LEU A 36 33.62 -4.80 8.88
C LEU A 36 34.35 -5.82 9.75
N ALA A 37 34.23 -7.07 9.33
CA ALA A 37 34.96 -8.20 9.87
C ALA A 37 35.35 -9.18 8.74
N SER A 38 35.88 -10.31 9.05
CA SER A 38 36.13 -11.40 8.09
C SER A 38 35.66 -12.74 8.61
N ILE A 39 35.36 -13.64 7.70
CA ILE A 39 35.10 -15.05 7.96
C ILE A 39 36.02 -15.93 7.10
N THR A 40 36.42 -17.09 7.63
CA THR A 40 37.15 -18.09 6.86
C THR A 40 36.18 -18.96 6.08
N ARG A 41 36.26 -18.96 4.77
CA ARG A 41 35.46 -19.78 3.87
C ARG A 41 35.91 -21.25 3.90
N SER A 42 35.10 -22.16 3.37
CA SER A 42 35.40 -23.59 3.28
C SER A 42 36.66 -23.92 2.43
N ASP A 43 37.05 -23.01 1.54
CA ASP A 43 38.25 -23.11 0.72
C ASP A 43 39.52 -22.52 1.39
N GLY A 44 39.38 -22.00 2.61
CA GLY A 44 40.46 -21.39 3.40
C GLY A 44 40.75 -19.93 3.07
N THR A 45 40.00 -19.31 2.18
CA THR A 45 40.10 -17.85 1.92
C THR A 45 39.34 -17.03 2.96
N GLU A 46 39.82 -15.80 3.21
CA GLU A 46 39.18 -14.86 4.12
C GLU A 46 38.24 -13.96 3.33
N GLN A 47 36.96 -13.94 3.69
CA GLN A 47 35.94 -13.12 3.06
C GLN A 47 35.51 -11.99 3.99
N VAL A 48 35.40 -10.78 3.45
CA VAL A 48 34.86 -9.61 4.17
C VAL A 48 33.41 -9.84 4.54
N THR A 49 33.07 -9.48 5.77
CA THR A 49 31.66 -9.36 6.23
C THR A 49 31.36 -7.94 6.63
N TYR A 50 30.09 -7.57 6.52
CA TYR A 50 29.55 -6.31 6.98
C TYR A 50 28.34 -6.59 7.88
N ALA A 51 28.35 -6.07 9.10
CA ALA A 51 27.33 -6.39 10.12
C ALA A 51 27.07 -7.91 10.25
N GLY A 52 28.15 -8.72 10.18
CA GLY A 52 28.10 -10.18 10.26
C GLY A 52 27.67 -10.91 8.99
N ARG A 53 27.36 -10.21 7.91
CA ARG A 53 26.95 -10.81 6.62
C ARG A 53 28.09 -10.84 5.62
N PRO A 54 28.37 -11.98 4.96
CA PRO A 54 29.40 -12.08 3.92
C PRO A 54 29.11 -11.19 2.72
N LEU A 55 30.12 -10.49 2.20
CA LEU A 55 30.01 -9.62 1.05
C LEU A 55 30.46 -10.29 -0.24
N TYR A 56 29.77 -9.99 -1.33
CA TYR A 56 29.99 -10.51 -2.66
C TYR A 56 29.94 -9.42 -3.71
N PHE A 57 30.59 -9.65 -4.82
CA PHE A 57 30.34 -8.94 -6.08
C PHE A 57 29.31 -9.70 -6.90
N TYR A 58 28.64 -9.01 -7.79
CA TYR A 58 27.87 -9.66 -8.83
C TYR A 58 28.59 -9.62 -10.16
N ILE A 59 28.68 -10.74 -10.87
CA ILE A 59 29.50 -10.86 -12.08
C ILE A 59 29.07 -9.90 -13.21
N SER A 60 27.84 -9.44 -13.21
CA SER A 60 27.31 -8.48 -14.20
C SER A 60 27.43 -7.02 -13.78
N ASP A 61 27.95 -6.73 -12.59
CA ASP A 61 28.29 -5.36 -12.19
C ASP A 61 29.66 -5.04 -12.78
N ASN A 62 29.68 -4.18 -13.81
CA ASN A 62 30.89 -3.91 -14.61
C ASN A 62 31.47 -2.53 -14.36
N THR A 63 30.68 -1.61 -13.80
CA THR A 63 31.07 -0.23 -13.51
C THR A 63 30.72 0.15 -12.08
N VAL A 64 31.46 1.13 -11.54
CA VAL A 64 31.17 1.65 -10.19
C VAL A 64 29.75 2.24 -10.17
N GLY A 65 28.96 1.76 -9.24
CA GLY A 65 27.54 2.14 -9.08
C GLY A 65 26.55 1.13 -9.67
N ASP A 66 27.01 0.10 -10.39
CA ASP A 66 26.14 -0.98 -10.84
C ASP A 66 25.58 -1.76 -9.63
N THR A 67 24.29 -2.09 -9.67
CA THR A 67 23.57 -2.87 -8.65
C THR A 67 22.68 -3.93 -9.30
N ASN A 68 23.11 -4.52 -10.42
CA ASN A 68 22.33 -5.46 -11.21
C ASN A 68 22.01 -6.77 -10.45
N GLY A 69 22.75 -7.05 -9.39
CA GLY A 69 22.51 -8.19 -8.51
C GLY A 69 21.52 -7.92 -7.39
N ASP A 70 21.10 -6.69 -7.19
CA ASP A 70 20.20 -6.33 -6.10
C ASP A 70 18.78 -6.84 -6.37
N SER A 71 18.22 -7.51 -5.38
CA SER A 71 16.86 -8.01 -5.40
C SER A 71 16.24 -7.79 -4.03
N PRO A 72 15.52 -6.68 -3.83
CA PRO A 72 15.00 -6.29 -2.50
C PRO A 72 14.18 -7.37 -1.79
N THR A 73 13.62 -8.30 -2.54
CA THR A 73 12.79 -9.40 -2.02
C THR A 73 13.29 -10.78 -2.44
N GLY A 74 14.45 -10.83 -3.10
CA GLY A 74 15.14 -12.06 -3.47
C GLY A 74 16.21 -12.44 -2.44
N THR A 75 17.12 -13.30 -2.85
CA THR A 75 18.20 -13.83 -1.99
C THR A 75 19.37 -12.87 -1.85
N TRP A 76 19.59 -11.98 -2.82
CA TRP A 76 20.77 -11.12 -2.92
C TRP A 76 20.38 -9.65 -2.80
N HIS A 77 21.11 -8.92 -1.95
CA HIS A 77 20.82 -7.53 -1.65
C HIS A 77 22.09 -6.68 -1.78
N LYS A 78 21.95 -5.47 -2.32
CA LYS A 78 23.04 -4.50 -2.27
C LYS A 78 23.33 -4.12 -0.82
N VAL A 79 24.60 -3.87 -0.52
CA VAL A 79 24.97 -3.22 0.73
C VAL A 79 24.79 -1.71 0.55
N ASP A 80 23.83 -1.17 1.24
CA ASP A 80 23.64 0.28 1.31
C ASP A 80 24.11 0.78 2.67
N TYR A 81 25.33 1.32 2.66
CA TYR A 81 25.97 1.84 3.87
C TYR A 81 25.14 2.98 4.51
N SER A 82 24.50 3.80 3.68
CA SER A 82 23.68 4.90 4.18
C SER A 82 22.43 4.42 4.89
N GLN A 83 21.87 3.28 4.48
CA GLN A 83 20.67 2.70 5.11
C GLN A 83 20.98 1.90 6.39
N LEU A 84 22.17 1.37 6.51
CA LEU A 84 22.59 0.60 7.70
C LEU A 84 23.10 1.50 8.83
N TYR A 85 23.52 2.72 8.52
CA TYR A 85 24.13 3.67 9.48
C TYR A 85 23.55 5.08 9.47
N ALA A 86 22.78 5.45 8.49
CA ALA A 86 21.90 6.58 8.76
C ALA A 86 21.04 6.10 9.93
N PRO A 87 21.11 6.72 11.11
CA PRO A 87 19.96 6.67 11.97
C PRO A 87 18.79 6.95 11.05
N LEU A 88 17.74 6.15 11.11
CA LEU A 88 16.47 6.41 10.40
C LEU A 88 16.10 7.90 10.49
N PHE A 89 16.92 8.67 11.20
CA PHE A 89 16.69 10.01 11.65
C PHE A 89 18.02 10.74 11.79
N ASP A 90 18.20 11.74 10.96
CA ASP A 90 19.29 12.68 11.10
C ASP A 90 19.11 13.49 12.40
N ASN A 91 19.81 13.08 13.46
CA ASN A 91 19.83 13.80 14.74
C ASN A 91 20.39 15.22 14.61
N THR A 92 20.86 15.64 13.44
CA THR A 92 21.28 17.02 13.18
C THR A 92 20.13 17.92 12.75
N SER A 93 18.98 17.35 12.36
CA SER A 93 17.79 18.14 12.02
C SER A 93 17.13 18.67 13.28
N VAL A 94 16.87 19.98 13.30
CA VAL A 94 16.18 20.65 14.41
C VAL A 94 14.72 20.19 14.50
N LEU A 95 14.11 19.82 13.38
CA LEU A 95 12.82 19.14 13.30
C LEU A 95 13.09 17.65 13.30
N GLU A 96 13.04 17.06 14.46
CA GLU A 96 13.41 15.67 14.61
C GLU A 96 12.37 14.71 14.03
N PRO A 97 12.82 13.56 13.59
CA PRO A 97 11.98 12.54 12.98
C PRO A 97 11.08 11.85 14.00
N ASP A 98 10.19 11.04 13.45
CA ASP A 98 9.31 10.20 14.24
C ASP A 98 10.15 9.24 15.09
N THR A 99 10.11 9.38 16.39
CA THR A 99 10.86 8.56 17.33
C THR A 99 10.14 8.45 18.67
N GLN A 100 10.39 7.37 19.37
CA GLN A 100 9.93 7.18 20.74
C GLN A 100 11.06 6.60 21.59
N TYR A 101 11.31 7.21 22.74
CA TYR A 101 12.33 6.75 23.67
C TYR A 101 11.97 7.07 25.12
N GLU A 102 12.57 6.33 26.04
CA GLU A 102 12.41 6.57 27.47
C GLU A 102 13.54 7.41 28.03
N THR A 103 13.20 8.33 28.92
CA THR A 103 14.13 9.02 29.79
C THR A 103 13.96 8.54 31.24
N ALA A 104 14.76 9.06 32.18
CA ALA A 104 14.58 8.75 33.58
C ALA A 104 13.20 9.18 34.09
N ASP A 105 12.63 10.27 33.55
CA ASP A 105 11.48 10.97 34.10
C ASP A 105 10.23 10.92 33.19
N ALA A 106 10.37 10.47 31.92
CA ALA A 106 9.28 10.52 30.96
C ALA A 106 9.43 9.48 29.83
N LEU A 107 8.32 9.17 29.15
CA LEU A 107 8.28 8.63 27.80
C LEU A 107 8.19 9.82 26.84
N VAL A 108 9.11 9.91 25.89
CA VAL A 108 9.15 10.99 24.89
C VAL A 108 8.78 10.42 23.53
N THR A 109 7.75 11.00 22.92
CA THR A 109 7.31 10.64 21.56
C THR A 109 7.41 11.87 20.67
N ARG A 110 8.15 11.78 19.56
CA ARG A 110 8.35 12.85 18.58
C ARG A 110 7.89 12.40 17.21
N TRP A 111 7.34 13.33 16.46
CA TRP A 111 7.01 13.13 15.06
C TRP A 111 6.92 14.46 14.32
N SER A 112 7.11 14.40 13.02
CA SER A 112 6.81 15.53 12.15
C SER A 112 5.30 15.59 11.90
N ASP A 113 4.75 16.79 11.88
CA ASP A 113 3.37 16.98 11.49
C ASP A 113 3.13 16.43 10.09
N ARG A 114 2.08 15.63 9.97
CA ARG A 114 1.68 15.00 8.72
C ARG A 114 0.20 15.21 8.49
N PRO A 115 -0.20 15.67 7.32
CA PRO A 115 -1.61 15.93 7.02
C PRO A 115 -2.38 14.63 6.73
N ARG A 116 -2.33 13.65 7.59
CA ARG A 116 -2.91 12.31 7.37
C ARG A 116 -4.36 12.34 6.97
N THR A 117 -5.20 12.90 7.82
CA THR A 117 -6.64 12.97 7.59
C THR A 117 -6.96 13.84 6.39
N ARG A 118 -6.33 14.99 6.37
CA ARG A 118 -6.55 15.98 5.33
C ARG A 118 -6.06 15.49 3.99
N HIS A 119 -5.09 14.61 3.99
CA HIS A 119 -4.48 14.12 2.78
C HIS A 119 -5.45 13.36 1.87
N ALA A 120 -6.32 12.54 2.42
CA ALA A 120 -7.36 11.89 1.63
C ALA A 120 -8.50 12.83 1.22
N ARG A 121 -8.58 14.00 1.84
CA ARG A 121 -9.66 14.99 1.66
C ARG A 121 -9.14 16.36 1.21
N GLU A 122 -7.88 16.45 0.84
CA GLU A 122 -7.21 17.72 0.53
C GLU A 122 -7.82 18.45 -0.66
N ASP A 123 -8.27 17.70 -1.64
CA ASP A 123 -9.00 18.18 -2.80
C ASP A 123 -10.28 18.93 -2.45
N GLN A 124 -10.84 18.68 -1.28
CA GLN A 124 -12.02 19.39 -0.77
C GLN A 124 -11.67 20.68 -0.01
N PHE A 125 -10.44 20.80 0.51
CA PHE A 125 -10.06 21.88 1.43
C PHE A 125 -8.83 22.67 0.99
N GLN A 126 -7.89 22.05 0.27
CA GLN A 126 -6.60 22.63 -0.06
C GLN A 126 -6.17 22.19 -1.46
N SER A 127 -5.56 23.08 -2.23
CA SER A 127 -4.91 22.69 -3.47
C SER A 127 -3.58 21.98 -3.22
N TYR A 128 -3.17 21.09 -4.13
CA TYR A 128 -1.89 20.38 -4.02
C TYR A 128 -0.68 21.32 -3.85
N ASP A 129 -0.61 22.40 -4.64
CA ASP A 129 0.53 23.30 -4.59
C ASP A 129 0.68 23.95 -3.22
N HIS A 130 -0.43 24.31 -2.59
CA HIS A 130 -0.43 24.85 -1.25
C HIS A 130 0.01 23.82 -0.23
N TYR A 131 -0.60 22.66 -0.31
CA TYR A 131 -0.42 21.57 0.63
C TYR A 131 1.02 21.05 0.64
N VAL A 132 1.52 20.72 -0.54
CA VAL A 132 2.86 20.18 -0.77
C VAL A 132 3.93 21.16 -0.27
N LYS A 133 3.89 22.41 -0.69
CA LYS A 133 4.90 23.40 -0.32
C LYS A 133 4.95 23.64 1.18
N PHE A 134 3.81 23.66 1.84
CA PHE A 134 3.76 24.02 3.25
C PHE A 134 4.18 22.88 4.17
N TYR A 135 3.72 21.66 3.91
CA TYR A 135 3.90 20.55 4.84
C TYR A 135 5.23 19.82 4.70
N PHE A 136 5.63 19.50 3.49
CA PHE A 136 6.70 18.57 3.27
C PHE A 136 7.99 19.22 2.76
N GLU A 137 7.91 20.13 1.81
CA GLU A 137 9.12 20.76 1.27
C GLU A 137 9.89 21.56 2.32
N ASP A 138 9.16 22.30 3.19
CA ASP A 138 9.79 23.18 4.17
C ASP A 138 9.98 22.49 5.53
N ARG A 139 9.53 21.24 5.72
CA ARG A 139 9.57 20.51 6.98
C ARG A 139 9.15 21.40 8.16
N SER A 140 7.94 21.91 8.05
CA SER A 140 7.51 23.08 8.82
C SER A 140 7.40 22.83 10.33
N THR A 141 7.04 21.61 10.74
CA THR A 141 6.62 21.36 12.12
C THR A 141 7.08 20.01 12.63
N SER A 142 7.59 19.99 13.86
CA SER A 142 7.71 18.78 14.68
C SER A 142 6.93 18.91 15.98
N ILE A 143 6.43 17.79 16.45
CA ILE A 143 5.64 17.68 17.67
C ILE A 143 6.34 16.70 18.61
N GLU A 144 6.44 17.08 19.87
CA GLU A 144 6.99 16.24 20.92
C GLU A 144 5.99 16.15 22.07
N ILE A 145 5.66 14.92 22.46
CA ILE A 145 4.93 14.65 23.70
C ILE A 145 5.92 14.12 24.73
N VAL A 146 5.96 14.80 25.89
CA VAL A 146 6.72 14.38 27.05
C VAL A 146 5.74 13.88 28.10
N ASP A 147 5.64 12.58 28.23
CA ASP A 147 4.71 11.90 29.13
C ASP A 147 5.42 11.56 30.44
N TYR A 148 5.30 12.48 31.41
CA TYR A 148 5.84 12.27 32.77
C TYR A 148 5.03 11.22 33.56
N VAL A 149 3.76 11.00 33.19
CA VAL A 149 2.91 10.01 33.89
C VAL A 149 3.46 8.60 33.66
N ALA A 150 4.08 8.34 32.51
CA ALA A 150 4.76 7.07 32.21
C ALA A 150 5.83 6.70 33.28
N LYS A 151 6.38 7.66 33.99
CA LYS A 151 7.42 7.45 35.02
C LYS A 151 6.99 7.93 36.43
N GLY A 152 5.68 8.02 36.66
CA GLY A 152 5.11 8.36 37.95
C GLY A 152 4.90 9.85 38.21
N GLY A 153 5.08 10.69 37.20
CA GLY A 153 4.68 12.10 37.21
C GLY A 153 3.17 12.29 37.11
N THR A 154 2.71 13.53 36.94
CA THR A 154 1.28 13.87 36.99
C THR A 154 0.76 14.58 35.74
N ASN A 155 1.60 14.86 34.75
CA ASN A 155 1.26 15.67 33.60
C ASN A 155 1.88 15.12 32.31
N ILE A 156 1.32 15.58 31.21
CA ILE A 156 1.85 15.42 29.86
C ILE A 156 2.13 16.82 29.31
N GLU A 157 3.24 16.98 28.64
CA GLU A 157 3.64 18.20 27.97
C GLU A 157 3.69 17.98 26.48
N MET A 158 3.11 18.89 25.70
CA MET A 158 3.18 18.91 24.24
C MET A 158 4.04 20.12 23.84
N ASN A 159 5.12 19.85 23.13
CA ASN A 159 6.01 20.85 22.55
C ASN A 159 5.85 20.84 21.03
N VAL A 160 5.66 22.02 20.45
CA VAL A 160 5.60 22.19 19.00
C VAL A 160 6.73 23.12 18.59
N ARG A 161 7.51 22.69 17.61
CA ARG A 161 8.58 23.47 16.99
C ARG A 161 8.25 23.62 15.51
N THR A 162 8.24 24.85 15.00
CA THR A 162 7.88 25.12 13.61
C THR A 162 8.77 26.21 13.01
N ILE A 163 9.06 26.12 11.71
CA ILE A 163 9.77 27.19 10.98
C ILE A 163 8.83 28.33 10.55
N TRP A 164 7.52 28.15 10.71
CA TRP A 164 6.52 29.16 10.40
C TRP A 164 5.92 29.74 11.68
N PRO A 165 5.87 31.07 11.84
CA PRO A 165 5.17 31.64 12.98
C PRO A 165 3.68 31.36 12.88
N LEU A 166 3.13 30.77 13.93
CA LEU A 166 1.69 30.51 14.02
C LEU A 166 0.96 31.80 14.41
N ASN A 167 -0.31 31.89 14.05
CA ASN A 167 -1.17 32.96 14.50
C ASN A 167 -1.29 32.90 16.04
N ALA A 168 -0.95 33.99 16.71
CA ALA A 168 -0.91 34.02 18.16
C ALA A 168 -2.26 33.78 18.85
N THR A 169 -3.37 33.88 18.12
CA THR A 169 -4.71 33.66 18.63
C THR A 169 -5.29 32.29 18.24
N GLU A 170 -4.61 31.54 17.40
CA GLU A 170 -5.12 30.33 16.76
C GLU A 170 -4.10 29.17 16.71
N ALA A 171 -3.00 29.29 17.47
CA ALA A 171 -2.06 28.19 17.70
C ALA A 171 -2.70 27.18 18.66
N GLU A 172 -3.65 26.41 18.17
CA GLU A 172 -4.48 25.56 19.02
C GLU A 172 -3.93 24.14 19.12
N ASN A 173 -4.12 23.53 20.30
CA ASN A 173 -4.11 22.09 20.46
C ASN A 173 -5.44 21.63 21.06
N ARG A 174 -5.87 20.45 20.67
CA ARG A 174 -7.09 19.82 21.15
C ARG A 174 -6.77 18.41 21.60
N TRP A 175 -7.21 18.10 22.81
CA TRP A 175 -7.07 16.77 23.37
C TRP A 175 -8.46 16.21 23.63
N TRP A 176 -8.76 15.12 22.96
CA TRP A 176 -10.03 14.46 23.06
C TRP A 176 -9.87 13.16 23.82
N TYR A 177 -10.88 12.72 24.50
CA TYR A 177 -10.80 11.43 25.19
C TYR A 177 -11.71 10.36 24.57
N ALA A 178 -12.50 10.71 23.56
CA ALA A 178 -13.55 9.85 23.05
C ALA A 178 -13.92 10.17 21.58
N GLY A 179 -12.97 10.16 20.69
CA GLY A 179 -13.19 10.46 19.27
C GLY A 179 -13.31 11.95 18.95
N PRO A 180 -13.04 12.36 17.70
CA PRO A 180 -12.87 13.76 17.31
C PRO A 180 -14.15 14.59 17.38
N SER A 181 -15.31 13.96 17.28
CA SER A 181 -16.62 14.62 17.42
C SER A 181 -17.18 14.63 18.84
N ALA A 182 -16.47 14.02 19.76
CA ALA A 182 -16.90 13.85 21.14
C ALA A 182 -16.48 15.01 22.04
N THR A 183 -16.51 14.81 23.33
CA THR A 183 -16.23 15.83 24.31
C THR A 183 -14.74 16.14 24.39
N TYR A 184 -14.37 17.40 24.24
CA TYR A 184 -13.01 17.85 24.49
C TYR A 184 -12.55 17.50 25.89
N HIS A 185 -11.39 16.91 25.97
CA HIS A 185 -10.65 16.79 27.19
C HIS A 185 -9.94 18.11 27.51
N TRP A 186 -9.32 18.67 26.48
CA TRP A 186 -8.61 19.93 26.51
C TRP A 186 -8.76 20.63 25.16
N ASN A 187 -9.02 21.92 25.17
CA ASN A 187 -8.98 22.77 23.99
C ASN A 187 -8.43 24.13 24.41
N SER A 188 -7.25 24.47 23.94
CA SER A 188 -6.67 25.76 24.26
C SER A 188 -5.60 26.19 23.28
N ILE A 189 -5.29 27.48 23.31
CA ILE A 189 -4.18 28.06 22.58
C ILE A 189 -2.87 27.66 23.29
N MET A 190 -1.86 27.28 22.50
CA MET A 190 -0.53 26.97 23.02
C MET A 190 0.20 28.24 23.44
N ASP A 191 1.00 28.12 24.48
CA ASP A 191 1.84 29.20 24.99
C ASP A 191 3.08 29.34 24.08
N TYR A 192 3.31 30.56 23.58
CA TYR A 192 4.51 30.86 22.77
C TYR A 192 5.74 30.94 23.70
N MET A 193 6.71 30.09 23.49
CA MET A 193 7.90 29.92 24.31
C MET A 193 9.11 30.68 23.79
N GLY A 194 9.02 31.32 22.63
CA GLY A 194 10.12 32.04 22.01
C GLY A 194 10.53 31.48 20.66
N SER A 195 11.60 32.03 20.14
CA SER A 195 12.20 31.55 18.88
C SER A 195 13.72 31.52 19.00
N GLU A 196 14.36 30.67 18.21
CA GLU A 196 15.80 30.57 18.05
C GLU A 196 16.19 30.55 16.59
N VAL A 197 17.42 30.90 16.28
CA VAL A 197 17.96 30.85 14.92
C VAL A 197 19.05 29.79 14.88
N ILE A 198 18.86 28.76 14.04
CA ILE A 198 19.83 27.69 13.81
C ILE A 198 20.13 27.66 12.32
N ASP A 199 21.40 27.78 11.96
CA ASP A 199 21.88 27.78 10.57
C ASP A 199 21.12 28.74 9.64
N GLY A 200 20.70 29.90 10.18
CA GLY A 200 20.00 30.95 9.43
C GLY A 200 18.49 30.78 9.34
N THR A 201 17.94 29.67 9.83
CA THR A 201 16.50 29.42 9.89
C THR A 201 15.97 29.75 11.29
N THR A 202 14.86 30.48 11.35
CA THR A 202 14.18 30.80 12.61
C THR A 202 13.19 29.68 12.94
N TYR A 203 13.29 29.13 14.15
CA TYR A 203 12.36 28.15 14.71
C TYR A 203 11.56 28.79 15.83
N TYR A 204 10.25 28.57 15.80
CA TYR A 204 9.29 29.08 16.77
C TYR A 204 8.84 27.92 17.66
N HIS A 205 8.79 28.16 18.98
CA HIS A 205 8.46 27.14 19.97
C HIS A 205 7.14 27.47 20.65
N TYR A 206 6.28 26.45 20.73
CA TYR A 206 5.00 26.51 21.43
C TYR A 206 4.87 25.32 22.35
N GLN A 207 4.19 25.52 23.50
CA GLN A 207 4.06 24.48 24.49
C GLN A 207 2.65 24.46 25.08
N LYS A 208 2.22 23.28 25.53
CA LYS A 208 1.06 23.11 26.37
C LYS A 208 1.23 21.94 27.30
N THR A 209 0.82 22.13 28.56
CA THR A 209 0.84 21.11 29.60
C THR A 209 -0.58 20.74 30.01
N GLY A 210 -0.86 19.45 30.12
CA GLY A 210 -2.13 18.92 30.64
C GLY A 210 -1.91 17.95 31.78
N ASP A 211 -2.72 18.05 32.82
CA ASP A 211 -2.59 17.27 34.05
C ASP A 211 -3.90 16.57 34.49
N PHE A 212 -4.99 16.74 33.75
CA PHE A 212 -6.27 16.14 34.09
C PHE A 212 -6.90 15.36 32.95
N TYR A 213 -7.73 14.42 33.32
CA TYR A 213 -8.50 13.60 32.38
C TYR A 213 -9.98 13.99 32.41
N ARG A 214 -10.55 14.27 31.27
CA ARG A 214 -11.88 14.81 31.02
C ARG A 214 -12.07 16.29 31.36
N ASN A 215 -12.86 16.96 30.56
CA ASN A 215 -13.09 18.40 30.60
C ASN A 215 -13.63 18.93 31.91
N ALA A 216 -14.19 18.11 32.78
CA ALA A 216 -14.72 18.50 34.07
C ALA A 216 -13.67 18.37 35.22
N ASN A 217 -12.41 18.22 34.92
CA ASN A 217 -11.36 18.02 35.95
C ASN A 217 -11.66 16.83 36.89
N THR A 218 -12.19 15.75 36.30
CA THR A 218 -12.71 14.64 37.09
C THR A 218 -11.62 13.88 37.85
N ARG A 219 -10.41 13.84 37.30
CA ARG A 219 -9.22 13.26 37.92
C ARG A 219 -7.95 13.65 37.16
N GLY A 220 -6.80 13.39 37.74
CA GLY A 220 -5.52 13.47 37.04
C GLY A 220 -5.39 12.41 35.93
N ILE A 221 -4.53 12.68 34.96
CA ILE A 221 -4.14 11.73 33.91
C ILE A 221 -3.44 10.53 34.57
N GLN A 222 -3.69 9.33 34.06
CA GLN A 222 -3.15 8.06 34.57
C GLN A 222 -2.65 7.18 33.44
N MET A 223 -1.76 6.25 33.76
CA MET A 223 -1.30 5.20 32.84
C MET A 223 -2.47 4.49 32.17
N GLY A 224 -2.36 4.28 30.86
CA GLY A 224 -3.39 3.63 30.05
C GLY A 224 -4.56 4.54 29.64
N ASP A 225 -4.57 5.81 30.05
CA ASP A 225 -5.58 6.75 29.54
C ASP A 225 -5.39 6.98 28.03
N ARG A 226 -6.51 7.00 27.33
CA ARG A 226 -6.56 7.18 25.88
C ARG A 226 -6.86 8.64 25.58
N LEU A 227 -5.96 9.26 24.83
CA LEU A 227 -6.06 10.67 24.45
C LEU A 227 -5.95 10.75 22.93
N GLU A 228 -6.94 11.34 22.31
CA GLU A 228 -6.84 11.71 20.91
C GLU A 228 -6.32 13.13 20.85
N PHE A 229 -5.14 13.30 20.28
CA PHE A 229 -4.53 14.60 20.09
C PHE A 229 -4.84 15.12 18.70
N GLU A 230 -5.24 16.37 18.64
CA GLU A 230 -5.26 17.15 17.41
C GLU A 230 -4.40 18.40 17.63
N VAL A 231 -3.41 18.59 16.76
CA VAL A 231 -2.66 19.84 16.68
C VAL A 231 -3.19 20.61 15.49
N SER A 232 -3.87 21.72 15.77
CA SER A 232 -4.39 22.63 14.76
C SER A 232 -3.48 23.84 14.65
N GLN A 233 -2.95 24.09 13.47
CA GLN A 233 -2.01 25.16 13.24
C GLN A 233 -2.55 26.14 12.20
N PHE A 234 -2.61 27.40 12.57
CA PHE A 234 -2.94 28.48 11.68
C PHE A 234 -1.74 29.38 11.49
N SER A 235 -1.20 29.43 10.29
CA SER A 235 -0.07 30.30 9.99
C SER A 235 -0.41 31.77 10.16
N ALA A 236 0.57 32.57 10.56
CA ALA A 236 0.43 34.01 10.60
C ALA A 236 0.13 34.56 9.18
N PRO A 237 -0.67 35.65 9.09
CA PRO A 237 -1.02 36.24 7.79
C PRO A 237 0.22 36.57 6.94
N GLY A 238 0.17 36.18 5.66
CA GLY A 238 1.23 36.48 4.70
C GLY A 238 2.40 35.49 4.67
N ILE A 239 2.41 34.48 5.51
CA ILE A 239 3.45 33.44 5.50
C ILE A 239 3.26 32.44 4.35
N THR A 240 2.03 32.06 4.05
CA THR A 240 1.68 31.01 3.07
C THR A 240 0.94 31.60 1.89
N ASN A 241 1.59 32.42 1.08
CA ASN A 241 0.99 33.04 -0.12
C ASN A 241 -0.38 33.71 0.12
N GLY A 242 -0.62 34.20 1.35
CA GLY A 242 -1.85 34.87 1.73
C GLY A 242 -2.95 33.96 2.25
N GLN A 243 -2.72 32.67 2.37
CA GLN A 243 -3.69 31.74 2.92
C GLN A 243 -3.48 31.58 4.43
N LEU A 244 -4.55 31.68 5.19
CA LEU A 244 -4.62 31.27 6.58
C LEU A 244 -4.91 29.77 6.60
N ASN A 245 -3.90 28.98 6.83
CA ASN A 245 -4.07 27.56 6.68
C ASN A 245 -4.24 26.87 8.01
N TYR A 246 -5.23 26.05 8.01
CA TYR A 246 -5.52 25.10 9.05
C TYR A 246 -4.84 23.76 8.72
N TYR A 247 -4.04 23.30 9.66
CA TYR A 247 -3.42 22.00 9.63
C TYR A 247 -3.87 21.21 10.85
N GLY A 248 -4.51 20.09 10.63
CA GLY A 248 -4.89 19.17 11.68
C GLY A 248 -4.16 17.86 11.52
N THR A 249 -3.35 17.51 12.50
CA THR A 249 -2.83 16.16 12.67
C THR A 249 -3.52 15.55 13.87
N VAL A 250 -4.21 14.46 13.66
CA VAL A 250 -4.91 13.75 14.75
C VAL A 250 -4.35 12.35 14.88
N PHE A 251 -4.18 11.90 16.12
CA PHE A 251 -3.63 10.59 16.45
C PHE A 251 -4.11 10.15 17.83
N LEU A 252 -4.13 8.84 18.06
CA LEU A 252 -4.37 8.29 19.38
C LEU A 252 -3.04 8.19 20.13
N TYR A 253 -3.02 8.74 21.34
CA TYR A 253 -1.95 8.59 22.30
C TYR A 253 -2.44 7.78 23.52
N ILE A 254 -1.75 6.72 23.86
CA ILE A 254 -1.99 5.97 25.09
C ILE A 254 -0.94 6.37 26.11
N VAL A 255 -1.38 6.88 27.27
CA VAL A 255 -0.50 7.32 28.33
C VAL A 255 0.39 6.18 28.80
N GLY A 256 1.70 6.36 28.69
CA GLY A 256 2.70 5.35 29.01
C GLY A 256 3.05 4.37 27.87
N GLU A 257 2.35 4.42 26.72
CA GLU A 257 2.64 3.58 25.57
C GLU A 257 3.06 4.38 24.33
N GLY A 258 2.57 5.59 24.16
CA GLY A 258 2.85 6.43 23.00
C GLY A 258 1.74 6.45 21.96
N ILE A 259 2.10 6.75 20.69
CA ILE A 259 1.17 6.79 19.57
C ILE A 259 0.90 5.37 19.08
N VAL A 260 -0.37 5.06 18.88
CA VAL A 260 -0.81 3.74 18.44
C VAL A 260 -1.92 3.84 17.38
N PRO A 261 -2.09 2.83 16.52
CA PRO A 261 -3.30 2.68 15.73
C PRO A 261 -4.52 2.51 16.64
N TRP A 262 -5.63 3.11 16.25
CA TRP A 262 -6.84 3.05 17.05
C TRP A 262 -8.08 2.65 16.25
N TYR A 263 -9.12 2.32 17.00
CA TYR A 263 -10.47 2.17 16.52
C TYR A 263 -11.38 3.18 17.24
N ALA A 264 -12.00 4.08 16.48
CA ALA A 264 -13.05 4.96 16.99
C ALA A 264 -14.40 4.40 16.53
N LYS A 265 -15.24 4.02 17.48
CA LYS A 265 -16.55 3.48 17.18
C LYS A 265 -17.54 4.61 16.94
N THR A 266 -18.23 4.59 15.82
CA THR A 266 -19.27 5.55 15.51
C THR A 266 -20.36 5.55 16.57
N GLY A 267 -20.61 6.73 17.16
CA GLY A 267 -21.63 6.91 18.21
C GLY A 267 -21.26 6.31 19.56
N ASP A 268 -20.05 5.77 19.71
CA ASP A 268 -19.46 5.39 20.98
C ASP A 268 -18.30 6.31 21.32
N GLU A 269 -18.16 6.58 22.57
CA GLU A 269 -17.28 7.61 23.05
C GLU A 269 -15.87 7.10 23.37
N ALA A 270 -15.47 5.92 22.92
CA ALA A 270 -14.21 5.34 23.36
C ALA A 270 -13.32 4.94 22.18
N SER A 271 -12.28 5.73 21.95
CA SER A 271 -11.14 5.28 21.14
C SER A 271 -10.42 4.14 21.84
N GLU A 272 -10.04 3.14 21.09
CA GLU A 272 -9.41 1.94 21.60
C GLU A 272 -8.13 1.63 20.85
N LYS A 273 -7.08 1.26 21.60
CA LYS A 273 -5.91 0.65 21.00
C LYS A 273 -6.32 -0.69 20.38
N ILE A 274 -5.96 -0.88 19.12
CA ILE A 274 -6.12 -2.15 18.44
C ILE A 274 -4.91 -3.02 18.78
N PRO A 275 -5.08 -4.23 19.35
CA PRO A 275 -3.95 -5.14 19.58
C PRO A 275 -3.19 -5.46 18.29
N GLU A 276 -1.88 -5.61 18.38
CA GLU A 276 -0.97 -5.80 17.24
C GLU A 276 -1.34 -7.02 16.39
N GLU A 277 -1.90 -8.06 16.98
CA GLU A 277 -2.38 -9.27 16.27
C GLU A 277 -3.49 -8.98 15.25
N TYR A 278 -4.09 -7.80 15.29
CA TYR A 278 -5.11 -7.34 14.34
C TYR A 278 -4.61 -6.24 13.39
N TRP A 279 -3.32 -5.92 13.43
CA TRP A 279 -2.70 -5.00 12.50
C TRP A 279 -2.36 -5.71 11.19
N LEU A 280 -3.32 -5.76 10.26
CA LEU A 280 -3.16 -6.55 9.04
C LEU A 280 -1.96 -6.11 8.18
N GLY A 281 -1.57 -4.85 8.25
CA GLY A 281 -0.43 -4.27 7.53
C GLY A 281 0.78 -3.95 8.42
N GLY A 282 0.93 -4.60 9.58
CA GLY A 282 2.00 -4.25 10.51
C GLY A 282 1.98 -2.76 10.86
N ASP A 283 3.13 -2.11 10.91
CA ASP A 283 3.28 -0.69 11.26
C ASP A 283 2.67 0.27 10.23
N THR A 284 2.32 -0.22 9.02
CA THR A 284 1.58 0.59 8.04
C THR A 284 0.10 0.71 8.36
N THR A 285 -0.38 0.00 9.39
CA THR A 285 -1.80 -0.07 9.72
C THR A 285 -2.36 1.31 10.04
N ILE A 286 -3.47 1.66 9.37
CA ILE A 286 -4.04 2.99 9.38
C ILE A 286 -4.78 3.28 10.68
N HIS A 287 -4.70 4.51 11.17
CA HIS A 287 -5.59 5.00 12.22
C HIS A 287 -7.05 4.98 11.74
N TYR A 288 -7.92 4.39 12.51
CA TYR A 288 -9.31 4.17 12.09
C TYR A 288 -10.09 5.46 11.88
N GLN A 289 -9.88 6.44 12.72
CA GLN A 289 -10.61 7.70 12.71
C GLN A 289 -10.66 8.39 11.35
N TYR A 290 -9.60 8.25 10.55
CA TYR A 290 -9.49 8.94 9.27
C TYR A 290 -10.12 8.22 8.11
N SER A 291 -10.67 7.09 8.38
CA SER A 291 -11.10 6.19 7.35
C SER A 291 -12.44 5.52 7.67
N ASP A 292 -13.23 6.10 8.53
CA ASP A 292 -14.62 5.73 8.73
C ASP A 292 -15.54 6.26 7.61
N GLU A 293 -15.07 7.22 6.81
CA GLU A 293 -15.74 7.59 5.55
C GLU A 293 -15.42 6.53 4.48
N PRO A 294 -16.43 5.93 3.85
CA PRO A 294 -16.22 4.81 2.93
C PRO A 294 -15.25 5.10 1.78
N ASN A 295 -15.24 6.31 1.25
CA ASN A 295 -14.37 6.72 0.16
C ASN A 295 -12.91 6.96 0.57
N ASP A 296 -12.63 7.18 1.85
CA ASP A 296 -11.28 7.49 2.32
C ASP A 296 -10.49 6.24 2.74
N ASN A 297 -11.17 5.11 2.87
CA ASN A 297 -10.58 3.90 3.45
C ASN A 297 -9.29 3.42 2.77
N PHE A 298 -9.16 3.57 1.47
CA PHE A 298 -8.00 3.06 0.71
C PHE A 298 -7.11 4.18 0.16
N LEU A 299 -7.40 5.44 0.48
CA LEU A 299 -6.61 6.60 0.03
C LEU A 299 -5.54 7.03 1.04
N GLN A 300 -5.57 6.47 2.24
CA GLN A 300 -4.71 6.89 3.35
C GLN A 300 -3.27 6.41 3.19
N MET A 301 -2.32 7.27 3.52
CA MET A 301 -0.92 6.89 3.63
C MET A 301 -0.69 5.94 4.82
N ALA A 302 0.35 5.13 4.73
CA ALA A 302 0.82 4.28 5.82
C ALA A 302 1.03 5.10 7.11
N THR A 303 0.64 4.54 8.26
CA THR A 303 0.76 5.23 9.56
C THR A 303 2.20 5.58 9.90
N ASN A 304 3.13 4.73 9.51
CA ASN A 304 4.57 4.92 9.71
C ASN A 304 5.27 5.68 8.57
N LEU A 305 4.52 6.25 7.61
CA LEU A 305 5.13 7.04 6.53
C LEU A 305 5.85 8.25 7.13
N GLY A 306 7.17 8.28 6.94
CA GLY A 306 8.02 9.32 7.45
C GLY A 306 7.94 10.62 6.64
N TYR A 307 8.53 11.66 7.20
CA TYR A 307 8.63 12.97 6.54
C TYR A 307 9.26 12.89 5.14
N ASP A 308 10.35 12.14 4.99
CA ASP A 308 11.12 12.08 3.75
C ASP A 308 10.31 11.57 2.54
N ASN A 309 9.32 10.72 2.80
CA ASN A 309 8.46 10.16 1.76
C ASN A 309 7.09 10.84 1.65
N GLY A 310 6.74 11.71 2.58
CA GLY A 310 5.44 12.37 2.60
C GLY A 310 5.17 13.23 1.37
N GLN A 311 6.13 14.07 0.99
CA GLN A 311 6.06 14.89 -0.22
C GLN A 311 5.91 14.03 -1.48
N THR A 312 6.73 13.00 -1.61
CA THR A 312 6.73 12.09 -2.76
C THR A 312 5.40 11.34 -2.86
N PHE A 313 4.82 10.95 -1.72
CA PHE A 313 3.49 10.35 -1.67
C PHE A 313 2.41 11.27 -2.26
N LEU A 314 2.40 12.55 -1.85
CA LEU A 314 1.46 13.54 -2.39
C LEU A 314 1.60 13.75 -3.91
N LEU A 315 2.84 13.88 -4.39
CA LEU A 315 3.10 14.01 -5.82
C LEU A 315 2.64 12.77 -6.59
N GLY A 316 2.85 11.58 -6.04
CA GLY A 316 2.39 10.33 -6.63
C GLY A 316 0.86 10.23 -6.66
N ARG A 317 0.17 10.67 -5.61
CA ARG A 317 -1.28 10.79 -5.60
C ARG A 317 -1.76 11.72 -6.70
N ARG A 318 -1.12 12.89 -6.83
CA ARG A 318 -1.45 13.83 -7.91
C ARG A 318 -1.31 13.20 -9.29
N VAL A 319 -0.23 12.43 -9.53
CA VAL A 319 -0.05 11.70 -10.80
C VAL A 319 -1.18 10.70 -11.03
N HIS A 320 -1.57 9.94 -9.99
CA HIS A 320 -2.62 8.91 -10.05
C HIS A 320 -3.99 9.49 -10.42
N HIS A 321 -4.32 10.67 -9.89
CA HIS A 321 -5.60 11.35 -10.04
C HIS A 321 -5.65 12.34 -11.22
N SER A 322 -4.55 12.56 -11.95
CA SER A 322 -4.49 13.49 -13.07
C SER A 322 -4.59 12.79 -14.42
N SER A 323 -5.40 13.35 -15.31
CA SER A 323 -5.57 12.85 -16.68
C SER A 323 -4.27 12.91 -17.47
N PHE A 324 -3.90 11.82 -18.12
CA PHE A 324 -2.78 11.75 -19.05
C PHE A 324 -3.12 12.34 -20.44
N VAL A 325 -4.37 12.68 -20.69
CA VAL A 325 -4.80 13.42 -21.88
C VAL A 325 -4.72 14.93 -21.63
N SER A 326 -5.34 15.42 -20.57
CA SER A 326 -5.50 16.84 -20.29
C SER A 326 -4.65 17.37 -19.13
N GLY A 327 -4.18 16.53 -18.25
CA GLY A 327 -3.53 16.88 -16.99
C GLY A 327 -4.50 17.32 -15.90
N ALA A 328 -5.82 17.34 -16.17
CA ALA A 328 -6.81 17.77 -15.18
C ALA A 328 -7.00 16.74 -14.08
N HIS A 329 -7.13 17.22 -12.84
CA HIS A 329 -7.44 16.41 -11.67
C HIS A 329 -8.92 15.97 -11.69
N ASP A 330 -9.23 14.79 -11.13
CA ASP A 330 -10.59 14.22 -11.17
C ASP A 330 -11.48 14.63 -10.00
N GLU A 331 -10.90 14.97 -8.85
CA GLU A 331 -11.66 15.26 -7.64
C GLU A 331 -11.98 16.76 -7.51
N ASP A 332 -10.98 17.64 -7.61
CA ASP A 332 -11.17 19.07 -7.44
C ASP A 332 -10.47 19.88 -8.55
N PRO A 333 -11.23 20.74 -9.27
CA PRO A 333 -10.67 21.65 -10.27
C PRO A 333 -9.62 22.62 -9.71
N GLU A 334 -9.64 22.97 -8.42
CA GLU A 334 -8.65 23.84 -7.79
C GLU A 334 -7.26 23.22 -7.74
N ASN A 335 -7.15 21.88 -7.86
CA ASN A 335 -5.88 21.19 -8.01
C ASN A 335 -5.20 21.48 -9.37
N GLY A 336 -5.90 22.13 -10.29
CA GLY A 336 -5.35 22.61 -11.54
C GLY A 336 -4.94 21.49 -12.51
N VAL A 337 -3.98 21.81 -13.36
CA VAL A 337 -3.48 20.93 -14.42
C VAL A 337 -2.07 20.46 -14.09
N LEU A 338 -1.85 19.16 -14.02
CA LEU A 338 -0.52 18.57 -13.97
C LEU A 338 0.06 18.51 -15.40
N SER A 339 0.82 19.54 -15.77
CA SER A 339 1.33 19.68 -17.12
C SER A 339 2.30 18.56 -17.55
N SER A 340 2.96 17.91 -16.59
CA SER A 340 3.85 16.76 -16.86
C SER A 340 3.10 15.48 -17.25
N ASN A 341 1.79 15.39 -16.98
CA ASN A 341 0.94 14.30 -17.45
C ASN A 341 0.23 14.63 -18.78
N ALA A 342 -0.07 15.91 -19.02
CA ALA A 342 -0.87 16.34 -20.16
C ALA A 342 -0.25 15.94 -21.51
N GLY A 343 -1.05 15.26 -22.35
CA GLY A 343 -0.64 14.88 -23.71
C GLY A 343 0.32 13.68 -23.78
N LEU A 344 0.47 12.90 -22.71
CA LEU A 344 1.31 11.69 -22.71
C LEU A 344 0.63 10.49 -23.37
N THR A 345 -0.69 10.47 -23.46
CA THR A 345 -1.46 9.35 -24.03
C THR A 345 -1.17 9.18 -25.53
N GLY A 346 -0.99 7.95 -25.96
CA GLY A 346 -0.90 7.58 -27.36
C GLY A 346 -2.27 7.60 -28.08
N PRO A 347 -2.32 7.06 -29.30
CA PRO A 347 -3.54 7.10 -30.12
C PRO A 347 -4.62 6.08 -29.67
N ARG A 348 -4.30 5.23 -28.70
CA ARG A 348 -5.19 4.20 -28.12
C ARG A 348 -5.01 4.14 -26.63
N TYR A 349 -6.09 3.95 -25.89
CA TYR A 349 -6.10 3.79 -24.43
C TYR A 349 -7.46 3.23 -23.95
N ILE A 350 -7.52 2.73 -22.74
CA ILE A 350 -8.76 2.32 -22.07
C ILE A 350 -9.37 3.53 -21.38
N ASN A 351 -8.64 4.18 -20.51
CA ASN A 351 -9.08 5.37 -19.81
C ASN A 351 -7.95 6.39 -19.61
N GLU A 352 -8.25 7.54 -19.01
CA GLU A 352 -7.31 8.66 -18.95
C GLU A 352 -6.51 8.75 -17.66
N ARG A 353 -6.98 8.10 -16.58
CA ARG A 353 -6.41 8.14 -15.22
C ARG A 353 -6.39 6.76 -14.61
N CYS A 354 -5.52 6.57 -13.64
CA CYS A 354 -5.52 5.35 -12.82
C CYS A 354 -6.81 5.25 -11.98
N SER A 355 -7.23 6.36 -11.38
CA SER A 355 -8.43 6.47 -10.55
C SER A 355 -9.75 6.21 -11.30
N ASP A 356 -9.78 6.33 -12.63
CA ASP A 356 -10.97 5.99 -13.43
C ASP A 356 -11.31 4.49 -13.37
N CYS A 357 -10.30 3.61 -13.17
CA CYS A 357 -10.48 2.16 -13.03
C CYS A 357 -10.33 1.70 -11.57
N HIS A 358 -9.43 2.31 -10.82
CA HIS A 358 -9.23 2.08 -9.39
C HIS A 358 -10.02 3.10 -8.58
N GLU A 359 -11.35 2.98 -8.60
CA GLU A 359 -12.24 3.93 -7.94
C GLU A 359 -11.88 4.04 -6.45
N ARG A 360 -11.37 5.21 -6.01
CA ARG A 360 -10.87 5.48 -4.65
C ARG A 360 -9.86 4.45 -4.13
N ASN A 361 -8.97 3.98 -5.02
CA ASN A 361 -8.04 2.88 -4.79
C ASN A 361 -8.72 1.51 -4.51
N GLY A 362 -10.02 1.42 -4.70
CA GLY A 362 -10.80 0.19 -4.72
C GLY A 362 -10.77 -0.51 -6.08
N GLY A 363 -11.79 -1.28 -6.36
CA GLY A 363 -11.97 -1.95 -7.65
C GLY A 363 -12.75 -1.09 -8.65
N ALA A 364 -12.96 -1.63 -9.85
CA ALA A 364 -13.86 -1.03 -10.82
C ALA A 364 -15.29 -1.52 -10.62
N SER A 365 -16.25 -0.63 -10.89
CA SER A 365 -17.65 -1.00 -10.84
C SER A 365 -18.09 -1.79 -12.08
N VAL A 366 -19.08 -2.67 -11.90
CA VAL A 366 -19.78 -3.34 -12.99
C VAL A 366 -20.81 -2.38 -13.57
N VAL A 367 -20.75 -2.18 -14.88
CA VAL A 367 -21.68 -1.28 -15.59
C VAL A 367 -22.92 -2.03 -16.04
N ALA A 368 -23.96 -1.30 -16.47
CA ALA A 368 -25.19 -1.88 -16.97
C ALA A 368 -24.96 -2.63 -18.30
N ASN A 369 -25.83 -3.60 -18.60
CA ASN A 369 -25.75 -4.37 -19.85
C ASN A 369 -25.82 -3.43 -21.07
N GLY A 370 -24.92 -3.64 -21.99
CA GLY A 370 -24.79 -2.86 -23.23
C GLY A 370 -23.96 -1.59 -23.10
N GLU A 371 -23.58 -1.18 -21.88
CA GLU A 371 -22.63 -0.08 -21.68
C GLU A 371 -21.19 -0.52 -21.95
N LEU A 372 -20.39 0.45 -22.37
CA LEU A 372 -18.96 0.23 -22.66
C LEU A 372 -18.19 -0.11 -21.39
N LEU A 373 -17.41 -1.19 -21.45
CA LEU A 373 -16.50 -1.60 -20.39
C LEU A 373 -15.17 -0.83 -20.48
N ASP A 374 -15.20 0.46 -20.27
CA ASP A 374 -14.04 1.36 -20.36
C ASP A 374 -13.29 1.54 -19.03
N ARG A 375 -13.67 0.80 -18.00
CA ARG A 375 -12.99 0.72 -16.69
C ARG A 375 -12.43 -0.67 -16.41
N TRP A 376 -12.51 -1.55 -17.39
CA TRP A 376 -12.05 -2.93 -17.32
C TRP A 376 -10.91 -3.16 -18.29
N VAL A 377 -10.00 -4.03 -17.92
CA VAL A 377 -8.93 -4.48 -18.82
C VAL A 377 -9.36 -5.76 -19.51
N PHE A 378 -9.40 -5.74 -20.83
CA PHE A 378 -9.51 -6.94 -21.64
C PHE A 378 -8.16 -7.26 -22.25
N LYS A 379 -7.42 -8.18 -21.63
CA LYS A 379 -6.26 -8.77 -22.27
C LYS A 379 -6.72 -9.62 -23.43
N VAL A 380 -6.04 -9.50 -24.57
CA VAL A 380 -6.47 -10.13 -25.83
C VAL A 380 -5.29 -10.79 -26.54
N GLY A 381 -5.57 -11.87 -27.26
CA GLY A 381 -4.57 -12.60 -28.03
C GLY A 381 -5.11 -13.19 -29.33
N ASP A 382 -4.16 -13.63 -30.18
CA ASP A 382 -4.44 -14.48 -31.30
C ASP A 382 -4.79 -15.91 -30.81
N ALA A 383 -5.09 -16.83 -31.75
CA ALA A 383 -5.42 -18.21 -31.43
C ALA A 383 -4.30 -18.99 -30.71
N ASN A 384 -3.08 -18.46 -30.67
CA ASN A 384 -1.94 -19.04 -29.97
C ASN A 384 -1.62 -18.35 -28.67
N GLY A 385 -2.41 -17.32 -28.28
CA GLY A 385 -2.19 -16.52 -27.06
C GLY A 385 -1.12 -15.43 -27.20
N ASN A 386 -0.57 -15.18 -28.42
CA ASN A 386 0.30 -14.03 -28.63
C ASN A 386 -0.52 -12.74 -28.72
N PRO A 387 0.09 -11.55 -28.58
CA PRO A 387 -0.59 -10.28 -28.80
C PRO A 387 -1.36 -10.27 -30.13
N HIS A 388 -2.64 -9.88 -30.06
CA HIS A 388 -3.53 -9.94 -31.22
C HIS A 388 -3.06 -8.97 -32.33
N PRO A 389 -2.94 -9.40 -33.62
CA PRO A 389 -2.36 -8.56 -34.68
C PRO A 389 -3.00 -7.17 -34.82
N ASN A 390 -4.31 -7.08 -34.62
CA ASN A 390 -5.06 -5.83 -34.81
C ASN A 390 -5.45 -5.13 -33.50
N LEU A 391 -5.13 -5.68 -32.33
CA LEU A 391 -5.54 -5.10 -31.04
C LEU A 391 -4.37 -4.90 -30.05
N GLY A 392 -3.22 -5.53 -30.27
CA GLY A 392 -2.13 -5.58 -29.30
C GLY A 392 -2.36 -6.64 -28.23
N SER A 393 -1.87 -6.43 -27.03
CA SER A 393 -2.06 -7.33 -25.90
C SER A 393 -3.28 -6.96 -25.02
N VAL A 394 -3.84 -5.76 -25.23
CA VAL A 394 -5.01 -5.23 -24.52
C VAL A 394 -5.96 -4.53 -25.49
N LEU A 395 -7.26 -4.74 -25.33
CA LEU A 395 -8.28 -4.01 -26.07
C LEU A 395 -8.38 -2.57 -25.53
N GLN A 396 -8.07 -1.60 -26.38
CA GLN A 396 -8.06 -0.17 -26.04
C GLN A 396 -9.22 0.54 -26.77
N PRO A 397 -10.38 0.74 -26.10
CA PRO A 397 -11.61 1.18 -26.77
C PRO A 397 -11.66 2.68 -27.07
N LYS A 398 -10.77 3.48 -26.50
CA LYS A 398 -10.72 4.94 -26.70
C LYS A 398 -9.51 5.37 -27.54
N GLY A 399 -9.53 6.63 -27.95
CA GLY A 399 -8.49 7.24 -28.75
C GLY A 399 -8.80 7.31 -30.23
N SER A 400 -7.94 8.01 -30.99
CA SER A 400 -8.15 8.30 -32.42
C SER A 400 -7.97 7.10 -33.35
N ALA A 401 -7.37 6.02 -32.87
CA ALA A 401 -7.02 4.83 -33.63
C ALA A 401 -7.58 3.52 -33.01
N SER A 402 -8.60 3.61 -32.16
CA SER A 402 -9.26 2.43 -31.58
C SER A 402 -9.90 1.56 -32.68
N GLU A 403 -9.67 0.24 -32.59
CA GLU A 403 -10.20 -0.77 -33.52
C GLU A 403 -11.39 -1.55 -32.99
N GLY A 404 -11.75 -1.39 -31.72
CA GLY A 404 -12.88 -2.10 -31.15
C GLY A 404 -13.22 -1.70 -29.72
N ASN A 405 -14.36 -2.20 -29.27
CA ASN A 405 -14.81 -2.05 -27.89
C ASN A 405 -15.58 -3.31 -27.42
N VAL A 406 -15.96 -3.33 -26.14
CA VAL A 406 -16.64 -4.47 -25.53
C VAL A 406 -17.67 -4.01 -24.51
N SER A 407 -18.77 -4.77 -24.41
CA SER A 407 -19.82 -4.59 -23.40
C SER A 407 -20.27 -5.95 -22.86
N ILE A 408 -20.97 -5.96 -21.73
CA ILE A 408 -21.72 -7.13 -21.26
C ILE A 408 -23.08 -7.13 -21.95
N ALA A 409 -23.33 -8.07 -22.86
CA ALA A 409 -24.62 -8.19 -23.52
C ALA A 409 -25.69 -8.73 -22.58
N SER A 410 -25.34 -9.70 -21.76
CA SER A 410 -26.25 -10.38 -20.81
C SER A 410 -25.45 -11.19 -19.80
N TRP A 411 -26.13 -11.68 -18.78
CA TRP A 411 -25.62 -12.63 -17.82
C TRP A 411 -26.30 -13.99 -18.00
N THR A 412 -25.53 -15.08 -17.97
CA THR A 412 -26.06 -16.43 -17.91
C THR A 412 -26.11 -16.86 -16.44
N GLU A 413 -27.30 -17.21 -15.95
CA GLU A 413 -27.49 -17.70 -14.60
C GLU A 413 -27.55 -19.25 -14.61
N SER A 414 -26.78 -19.87 -13.71
CA SER A 414 -26.79 -21.31 -13.49
C SER A 414 -26.52 -21.63 -12.02
N ASN A 415 -27.42 -22.37 -11.36
CA ASN A 415 -27.31 -22.76 -9.95
C ASN A 415 -27.09 -21.57 -8.99
N GLY A 416 -27.69 -20.41 -9.27
CA GLY A 416 -27.53 -19.19 -8.48
C GLY A 416 -26.25 -18.40 -8.76
N LEU A 417 -25.37 -18.90 -9.61
CA LEU A 417 -24.13 -18.23 -10.05
C LEU A 417 -24.33 -17.62 -11.44
N ARG A 418 -23.70 -16.47 -11.69
CA ARG A 418 -23.81 -15.78 -12.98
C ARG A 418 -22.48 -15.67 -13.72
N SER A 419 -22.49 -15.86 -15.02
CA SER A 419 -21.35 -15.63 -15.90
C SER A 419 -21.64 -14.55 -16.94
N PRO A 420 -20.70 -13.65 -17.26
CA PRO A 420 -20.91 -12.60 -18.23
C PRO A 420 -20.87 -13.14 -19.67
N ASN A 421 -21.74 -12.61 -20.53
CA ASN A 421 -21.69 -12.81 -21.97
C ASN A 421 -21.19 -11.52 -22.62
N TYR A 422 -19.94 -11.50 -23.05
CA TYR A 422 -19.34 -10.34 -23.66
C TYR A 422 -19.73 -10.17 -25.11
N GLN A 423 -19.94 -8.93 -25.53
CA GLN A 423 -20.18 -8.56 -26.91
C GLN A 423 -19.09 -7.58 -27.36
N PHE A 424 -18.31 -8.03 -28.33
CA PHE A 424 -17.30 -7.20 -28.97
C PHE A 424 -17.91 -6.46 -30.17
N ALA A 425 -17.52 -5.19 -30.33
CA ALA A 425 -17.81 -4.38 -31.49
C ALA A 425 -16.51 -3.94 -32.16
N GLY A 426 -16.45 -4.05 -33.50
CA GLY A 426 -15.20 -3.89 -34.25
C GLY A 426 -14.44 -5.20 -34.35
N VAL A 427 -13.15 -5.21 -34.02
CA VAL A 427 -12.34 -6.44 -34.07
C VAL A 427 -12.68 -7.32 -32.87
N THR A 428 -12.93 -8.59 -33.10
CA THR A 428 -13.15 -9.61 -32.06
C THR A 428 -11.86 -10.38 -31.87
N PRO A 429 -11.32 -10.49 -30.65
CA PRO A 429 -10.11 -11.26 -30.36
C PRO A 429 -10.38 -12.78 -30.45
N ASP A 430 -9.35 -13.56 -30.74
CA ASP A 430 -9.43 -15.03 -30.75
C ASP A 430 -9.46 -15.59 -29.33
N THR A 431 -8.65 -14.98 -28.46
CA THR A 431 -8.58 -15.30 -27.00
C THR A 431 -8.63 -14.02 -26.18
N PHE A 432 -9.19 -14.09 -24.97
CA PHE A 432 -9.27 -12.94 -24.08
C PHE A 432 -9.36 -13.33 -22.59
N SER A 433 -9.05 -12.36 -21.74
CA SER A 433 -9.21 -12.39 -20.30
C SER A 433 -9.80 -11.06 -19.82
N ALA A 434 -11.02 -11.10 -19.29
CA ALA A 434 -11.68 -9.91 -18.74
C ALA A 434 -11.23 -9.68 -17.28
N ARG A 435 -10.87 -8.46 -16.93
CA ARG A 435 -10.34 -8.13 -15.60
C ARG A 435 -10.87 -6.80 -15.10
N ILE A 436 -11.40 -6.82 -13.88
CA ILE A 436 -11.65 -5.58 -13.12
C ILE A 436 -10.37 -5.13 -12.41
N ALA A 437 -10.27 -3.86 -12.10
CA ALA A 437 -9.18 -3.31 -11.32
C ALA A 437 -9.22 -3.88 -9.89
N PRO A 438 -8.10 -4.42 -9.35
CA PRO A 438 -8.02 -4.85 -7.96
C PRO A 438 -7.81 -3.64 -7.02
N ARG A 439 -8.01 -3.86 -5.71
CA ARG A 439 -7.66 -2.91 -4.67
C ARG A 439 -6.16 -2.62 -4.65
N LEU A 440 -5.79 -1.37 -4.34
CA LEU A 440 -4.39 -0.93 -4.37
C LEU A 440 -3.70 -0.93 -2.99
N VAL A 441 -4.39 -1.29 -1.92
CA VAL A 441 -3.84 -1.24 -0.54
C VAL A 441 -2.74 -2.28 -0.32
N GLY A 442 -1.71 -1.91 0.43
CA GLY A 442 -0.66 -2.82 0.90
C GLY A 442 0.29 -3.35 -0.17
N LEU A 443 0.34 -2.74 -1.36
CA LEU A 443 1.15 -3.28 -2.46
C LEU A 443 2.64 -3.29 -2.13
N GLY A 444 3.17 -2.28 -1.45
CA GLY A 444 4.58 -2.27 -1.01
C GLY A 444 4.88 -3.38 -0.02
N LEU A 445 3.96 -3.71 0.88
CA LEU A 445 4.10 -4.84 1.79
C LEU A 445 4.15 -6.18 1.05
N LEU A 446 3.27 -6.37 0.05
CA LEU A 446 3.31 -7.58 -0.80
C LEU A 446 4.60 -7.66 -1.62
N GLU A 447 5.12 -6.53 -2.08
CA GLU A 447 6.43 -6.48 -2.76
C GLU A 447 7.56 -6.86 -1.80
N ALA A 448 7.46 -6.45 -0.55
CA ALA A 448 8.47 -6.69 0.46
C ALA A 448 8.52 -8.14 0.99
N ILE A 449 7.57 -9.01 0.67
CA ILE A 449 7.66 -10.44 1.01
C ILE A 449 8.87 -11.04 0.27
N VAL A 450 9.69 -11.80 0.98
CA VAL A 450 10.88 -12.45 0.39
C VAL A 450 10.46 -13.53 -0.62
N GLU A 451 11.12 -13.57 -1.81
CA GLU A 451 10.77 -14.54 -2.86
C GLU A 451 10.86 -15.99 -2.36
N ALA A 452 11.87 -16.30 -1.55
CA ALA A 452 12.05 -17.63 -0.98
C ALA A 452 10.89 -18.07 -0.08
N ASP A 453 10.20 -17.15 0.59
CA ASP A 453 9.05 -17.47 1.43
C ASP A 453 7.83 -17.82 0.59
N ILE A 454 7.66 -17.17 -0.56
CA ILE A 454 6.62 -17.51 -1.53
C ILE A 454 6.95 -18.86 -2.19
N GLU A 455 8.20 -19.09 -2.60
CA GLU A 455 8.63 -20.36 -3.18
C GLU A 455 8.46 -21.53 -2.21
N ALA A 456 8.69 -21.31 -0.92
CA ALA A 456 8.55 -22.33 0.10
C ALA A 456 7.10 -22.83 0.29
N LEU A 457 6.11 -22.04 -0.12
CA LEU A 457 4.70 -22.44 -0.09
C LEU A 457 4.28 -23.21 -1.36
N ALA A 458 5.10 -23.16 -2.42
CA ALA A 458 4.75 -23.79 -3.68
C ALA A 458 4.87 -25.33 -3.61
N ASP A 459 3.84 -26.03 -4.06
CA ASP A 459 3.83 -27.49 -4.22
C ASP A 459 3.27 -27.91 -5.61
N PRO A 460 3.96 -27.55 -6.72
CA PRO A 460 3.42 -27.68 -8.07
C PRO A 460 3.13 -29.13 -8.51
N THR A 461 3.47 -30.10 -7.70
CA THR A 461 3.26 -31.53 -7.96
C THR A 461 2.39 -32.21 -6.91
N ASP A 462 1.77 -31.44 -6.02
CA ASP A 462 0.94 -31.93 -4.93
C ASP A 462 1.61 -33.11 -4.16
N LEU A 463 2.82 -32.83 -3.66
CA LEU A 463 3.62 -33.87 -2.97
C LEU A 463 3.00 -34.27 -1.62
N ASN A 464 2.29 -33.35 -0.99
CA ASN A 464 1.63 -33.59 0.29
C ASN A 464 0.27 -34.32 0.12
N GLY A 465 -0.29 -34.34 -1.11
CA GLY A 465 -1.51 -35.07 -1.48
C GLY A 465 -2.79 -34.42 -0.98
N ASP A 466 -2.80 -33.10 -0.74
CA ASP A 466 -3.98 -32.38 -0.26
C ASP A 466 -4.89 -31.85 -1.39
N GLY A 467 -4.46 -31.99 -2.64
CA GLY A 467 -5.19 -31.55 -3.84
C GLY A 467 -4.95 -30.08 -4.20
N VAL A 468 -3.99 -29.42 -3.57
CA VAL A 468 -3.58 -28.05 -3.85
C VAL A 468 -2.16 -28.04 -4.43
N SER A 469 -2.00 -27.53 -5.64
CA SER A 469 -0.73 -27.56 -6.40
C SER A 469 -0.23 -26.16 -6.75
N GLY A 470 -0.29 -25.24 -5.78
CA GLY A 470 0.12 -23.86 -5.95
C GLY A 470 1.54 -23.70 -6.49
N ARG A 471 1.73 -22.78 -7.43
CA ARG A 471 3.03 -22.51 -8.04
C ARG A 471 3.29 -21.05 -8.31
N VAL A 472 4.56 -20.67 -8.33
CA VAL A 472 4.98 -19.30 -8.69
C VAL A 472 4.75 -19.06 -10.21
N ASN A 473 4.43 -17.83 -10.59
CA ASN A 473 4.58 -17.37 -11.97
C ASN A 473 5.98 -16.78 -12.14
N VAL A 474 6.77 -17.34 -13.04
CA VAL A 474 8.10 -16.82 -13.37
C VAL A 474 7.97 -15.83 -14.51
N VAL A 475 8.39 -14.61 -14.29
CA VAL A 475 8.27 -13.50 -15.23
C VAL A 475 9.62 -12.86 -15.50
N THR A 476 9.78 -12.21 -16.64
CA THR A 476 11.01 -11.48 -16.97
C THR A 476 10.86 -10.03 -16.51
N ASP A 477 11.77 -9.59 -15.66
CA ASP A 477 11.90 -8.19 -15.30
C ASP A 477 12.36 -7.37 -16.53
N ALA A 478 11.59 -6.33 -16.86
CA ALA A 478 11.82 -5.55 -18.09
C ALA A 478 13.08 -4.67 -18.04
N VAL A 479 13.59 -4.38 -16.84
CA VAL A 479 14.80 -3.56 -16.66
C VAL A 479 16.05 -4.41 -16.70
N THR A 480 16.06 -5.51 -15.94
CA THR A 480 17.24 -6.35 -15.77
C THR A 480 17.33 -7.50 -16.76
N GLY A 481 16.20 -7.88 -17.38
CA GLY A 481 16.09 -9.06 -18.24
C GLY A 481 16.18 -10.38 -17.46
N GLN A 482 16.18 -10.34 -16.14
CA GLN A 482 16.26 -11.53 -15.28
C GLN A 482 14.87 -12.12 -15.01
N ASN A 483 14.83 -13.41 -14.75
CA ASN A 483 13.63 -14.06 -14.27
C ASN A 483 13.42 -13.75 -12.78
N ARG A 484 12.20 -13.34 -12.45
CA ARG A 484 11.75 -13.02 -11.10
C ARG A 484 10.42 -13.71 -10.83
N ILE A 485 10.05 -13.80 -9.57
CA ILE A 485 8.70 -14.23 -9.18
C ILE A 485 7.73 -13.08 -9.43
N GLY A 486 6.67 -13.38 -10.19
CA GLY A 486 5.57 -12.47 -10.39
C GLY A 486 4.68 -12.37 -9.14
N ARG A 487 4.19 -11.17 -8.84
CA ARG A 487 3.41 -10.87 -7.63
C ARG A 487 2.12 -10.14 -7.91
N PHE A 488 2.11 -9.27 -8.93
CA PHE A 488 1.02 -8.34 -9.20
C PHE A 488 0.22 -8.72 -10.45
N GLY A 489 -1.00 -8.18 -10.51
CA GLY A 489 -2.00 -8.59 -11.47
C GLY A 489 -2.68 -9.90 -11.08
N TRP A 490 -3.80 -10.21 -11.72
CA TRP A 490 -4.64 -11.38 -11.44
C TRP A 490 -3.94 -12.73 -11.67
N LYS A 491 -2.92 -12.76 -12.53
CA LYS A 491 -2.12 -13.95 -12.83
C LYS A 491 -0.64 -13.79 -12.41
N ALA A 492 -0.35 -12.95 -11.42
CA ALA A 492 1.01 -12.72 -10.93
C ALA A 492 2.01 -12.46 -12.08
N ALA A 493 1.67 -11.57 -13.01
CA ALA A 493 2.46 -11.36 -14.22
C ALA A 493 3.51 -10.25 -14.10
N GLN A 494 3.57 -9.55 -12.96
CA GLN A 494 4.46 -8.43 -12.74
C GLN A 494 5.27 -8.61 -11.44
N PRO A 495 6.61 -8.39 -11.47
CA PRO A 495 7.46 -8.71 -10.31
C PRO A 495 7.48 -7.61 -9.24
N SER A 496 7.15 -6.36 -9.59
CA SER A 496 7.22 -5.22 -8.68
C SER A 496 6.07 -4.24 -8.90
N VAL A 497 5.82 -3.37 -7.91
CA VAL A 497 4.82 -2.29 -8.01
C VAL A 497 5.16 -1.35 -9.17
N ARG A 498 6.44 -0.98 -9.31
CA ARG A 498 6.91 -0.14 -10.40
C ARG A 498 6.65 -0.77 -11.79
N HIS A 499 6.93 -2.06 -11.91
CA HIS A 499 6.71 -2.79 -13.15
C HIS A 499 5.21 -2.89 -13.48
N GLN A 500 4.37 -3.15 -12.48
CA GLN A 500 2.91 -3.17 -12.65
C GLN A 500 2.37 -1.78 -13.05
N ALA A 501 2.80 -0.71 -12.40
CA ALA A 501 2.39 0.65 -12.75
C ALA A 501 2.82 1.03 -14.16
N ALA A 502 4.08 0.76 -14.53
CA ALA A 502 4.59 1.03 -15.87
C ALA A 502 3.88 0.20 -16.97
N SER A 503 3.55 -1.06 -16.68
CA SER A 503 2.78 -1.92 -17.58
C SER A 503 1.37 -1.38 -17.78
N ALA A 504 0.66 -1.00 -16.71
CA ALA A 504 -0.68 -0.42 -16.80
C ALA A 504 -0.67 0.94 -17.53
N LEU A 505 0.33 1.80 -17.27
CA LEU A 505 0.50 3.03 -18.03
C LEU A 505 0.62 2.75 -19.53
N ASN A 506 1.37 1.72 -19.89
CA ASN A 506 1.58 1.34 -21.29
C ASN A 506 0.32 0.76 -21.95
N THR A 507 -0.28 -0.25 -21.33
CA THR A 507 -1.39 -1.01 -21.92
C THR A 507 -2.75 -0.35 -21.74
N ASP A 508 -2.99 0.28 -20.57
CA ASP A 508 -4.34 0.73 -20.19
C ASP A 508 -4.52 2.23 -20.48
N ILE A 509 -3.47 3.03 -20.23
CA ILE A 509 -3.48 4.49 -20.42
C ILE A 509 -2.84 4.89 -21.77
N GLY A 510 -2.06 4.00 -22.41
CA GLY A 510 -1.35 4.30 -23.65
C GLY A 510 -0.17 5.25 -23.46
N VAL A 511 0.51 5.19 -22.33
CA VAL A 511 1.63 6.04 -21.95
C VAL A 511 2.94 5.27 -22.01
N ARG A 512 3.96 5.84 -22.63
CA ARG A 512 5.32 5.26 -22.69
C ARG A 512 6.09 5.63 -21.43
N THR A 513 6.88 4.69 -20.94
CA THR A 513 7.81 4.89 -19.82
C THR A 513 9.23 4.47 -20.24
N SER A 514 10.22 4.71 -19.39
CA SER A 514 11.59 4.20 -19.60
C SER A 514 11.60 2.67 -19.66
N MET A 515 10.74 2.03 -18.86
CA MET A 515 10.62 0.58 -18.79
C MET A 515 9.90 -0.02 -20.02
N PHE A 516 8.88 0.68 -20.54
CA PHE A 516 8.14 0.33 -21.75
C PHE A 516 8.17 1.48 -22.76
N PRO A 517 9.27 1.59 -23.55
CA PRO A 517 9.49 2.76 -24.44
C PRO A 517 8.63 2.73 -25.70
N SER A 518 7.97 1.62 -26.01
CA SER A 518 7.04 1.46 -27.13
C SER A 518 5.63 1.20 -26.59
N LEU A 519 4.61 1.76 -27.25
CA LEU A 519 3.21 1.47 -26.92
C LEU A 519 2.85 0.02 -27.23
N ASP A 520 1.87 -0.50 -26.51
CA ASP A 520 1.25 -1.80 -26.85
C ASP A 520 0.63 -1.74 -28.24
N CYS A 521 1.06 -2.64 -29.13
CA CYS A 521 0.67 -2.59 -30.51
C CYS A 521 0.75 -3.98 -31.17
N GLY A 522 -0.33 -4.36 -31.82
CA GLY A 522 -0.35 -5.55 -32.67
C GLY A 522 0.41 -5.36 -33.99
N SER A 523 0.89 -6.43 -34.54
CA SER A 523 1.74 -6.43 -35.76
C SER A 523 1.10 -5.81 -36.99
N ALA A 524 -0.24 -5.77 -37.06
CA ALA A 524 -0.99 -5.17 -38.16
C ALA A 524 -1.49 -3.74 -37.84
N GLN A 525 -1.31 -3.27 -36.61
CA GLN A 525 -1.70 -1.93 -36.23
C GLN A 525 -0.71 -0.87 -36.76
N THR A 526 -1.23 0.30 -37.07
CA THR A 526 -0.45 1.46 -37.51
C THR A 526 -0.52 2.58 -36.47
N ASN A 527 0.34 3.59 -36.56
CA ASN A 527 0.41 4.69 -35.62
C ASN A 527 0.66 4.24 -34.17
N CYS A 528 1.55 3.28 -34.00
CA CYS A 528 1.79 2.64 -32.71
C CYS A 528 2.47 3.57 -31.67
N ASN A 529 3.47 4.34 -32.10
CA ASN A 529 4.21 5.19 -31.17
C ASN A 529 3.85 6.68 -31.29
N GLY A 530 3.24 7.09 -32.41
CA GLY A 530 2.87 8.48 -32.64
C GLY A 530 3.99 9.47 -32.32
N SER A 531 3.61 10.67 -31.88
CA SER A 531 4.50 11.70 -31.33
C SER A 531 4.38 11.83 -29.82
N ALA A 532 3.70 10.92 -29.14
CA ALA A 532 3.50 10.97 -27.70
C ALA A 532 4.85 10.94 -26.97
N PRO A 533 5.11 11.89 -26.08
CA PRO A 533 6.34 11.90 -25.29
C PRO A 533 6.35 10.74 -24.30
N GLN A 534 7.53 10.45 -23.76
CA GLN A 534 7.68 9.49 -22.66
C GLN A 534 7.38 10.19 -21.34
N MET A 535 6.75 9.48 -20.43
CA MET A 535 6.50 9.96 -19.06
C MET A 535 7.83 10.30 -18.37
N PRO A 536 7.94 11.43 -17.65
CA PRO A 536 9.09 11.73 -16.83
C PRO A 536 9.33 10.63 -15.79
N GLU A 537 10.57 10.27 -15.57
CA GLU A 537 10.96 9.22 -14.62
C GLU A 537 10.47 9.55 -13.19
N GLU A 538 10.62 10.81 -12.79
CA GLU A 538 10.14 11.32 -11.51
C GLU A 538 8.65 11.05 -11.28
N ASN A 539 7.80 11.19 -12.29
CA ASN A 539 6.37 10.89 -12.17
C ASN A 539 6.12 9.38 -11.95
N LEU A 540 6.92 8.51 -12.59
CA LEU A 540 6.82 7.07 -12.36
C LEU A 540 7.32 6.68 -10.97
N ASP A 541 8.39 7.33 -10.49
CA ASP A 541 8.93 7.11 -9.14
C ASP A 541 7.93 7.53 -8.07
N THR A 542 7.37 8.74 -8.19
CA THR A 542 6.38 9.24 -7.22
C THR A 542 5.11 8.41 -7.23
N LEU A 543 4.62 8.00 -8.41
CA LEU A 543 3.48 7.09 -8.53
C LEU A 543 3.76 5.73 -7.86
N THR A 544 4.96 5.19 -8.07
CA THR A 544 5.37 3.92 -7.45
C THR A 544 5.37 4.03 -5.92
N LEU A 545 5.93 5.11 -5.38
CA LEU A 545 5.95 5.32 -3.94
C LEU A 545 4.53 5.48 -3.38
N TYR A 546 3.67 6.27 -4.04
CA TYR A 546 2.27 6.40 -3.63
C TYR A 546 1.58 5.04 -3.51
N LEU A 547 1.66 4.22 -4.55
CA LEU A 547 1.06 2.89 -4.57
C LEU A 547 1.67 1.95 -3.51
N SER A 548 2.97 2.07 -3.25
CA SER A 548 3.67 1.22 -2.27
C SER A 548 3.41 1.63 -0.83
N ALA A 549 3.14 2.91 -0.58
CA ALA A 549 2.97 3.48 0.76
C ALA A 549 1.50 3.67 1.17
N LEU A 550 0.55 3.13 0.41
CA LEU A 550 -0.85 3.06 0.84
C LEU A 550 -0.97 2.09 2.01
N GLY A 551 -1.52 2.57 3.12
CA GLY A 551 -1.66 1.79 4.33
C GLY A 551 -2.76 0.75 4.26
N VAL A 552 -2.71 -0.22 5.16
CA VAL A 552 -3.68 -1.31 5.29
C VAL A 552 -4.58 -1.05 6.50
N ARG A 553 -5.86 -1.35 6.36
CA ARG A 553 -6.82 -1.26 7.47
C ARG A 553 -6.58 -2.36 8.49
N PRO A 554 -6.79 -2.09 9.79
CA PRO A 554 -6.79 -3.14 10.78
C PRO A 554 -7.98 -4.07 10.59
N GLN A 555 -7.88 -5.29 11.11
CA GLN A 555 -9.04 -6.17 11.20
C GLN A 555 -10.09 -5.58 12.13
N ARG A 556 -11.34 -5.52 11.69
CA ARG A 556 -12.46 -4.97 12.46
C ARG A 556 -13.06 -6.03 13.41
N VAL A 557 -12.27 -6.41 14.39
CA VAL A 557 -12.60 -7.47 15.35
C VAL A 557 -12.61 -6.97 16.80
N TRP A 558 -11.90 -5.87 17.08
CA TRP A 558 -11.68 -5.39 18.45
C TRP A 558 -12.62 -4.24 18.77
N GLN A 559 -13.44 -4.39 19.82
CA GLN A 559 -14.35 -3.34 20.28
C GLN A 559 -14.57 -3.44 21.78
N ASN A 560 -14.64 -2.32 22.49
CA ASN A 560 -14.88 -2.25 23.94
C ASN A 560 -13.91 -3.12 24.76
N GLY A 561 -12.64 -3.19 24.35
CA GLY A 561 -11.61 -3.96 25.04
C GLY A 561 -11.70 -5.47 24.87
N VAL A 562 -12.52 -5.95 23.94
CA VAL A 562 -12.70 -7.39 23.67
C VAL A 562 -12.74 -7.68 22.17
N ALA A 563 -12.23 -8.84 21.80
CA ALA A 563 -12.38 -9.35 20.45
C ALA A 563 -13.78 -9.92 20.22
N ASP A 564 -14.34 -9.66 19.04
CA ASP A 564 -15.61 -10.23 18.60
C ASP A 564 -15.49 -11.75 18.42
N GLN A 565 -16.17 -12.49 19.28
CA GLN A 565 -16.08 -13.95 19.31
C GLN A 565 -16.69 -14.61 18.06
N ASP A 566 -17.65 -13.98 17.41
CA ASP A 566 -18.23 -14.48 16.16
C ASP A 566 -17.20 -14.39 15.03
N VAL A 567 -16.43 -13.30 14.97
CA VAL A 567 -15.33 -13.14 14.01
C VAL A 567 -14.23 -14.17 14.25
N LEU A 568 -13.85 -14.40 15.51
CA LEU A 568 -12.82 -15.40 15.83
C LEU A 568 -13.29 -16.83 15.51
N GLN A 569 -14.55 -17.17 15.77
CA GLN A 569 -15.11 -18.47 15.39
C GLN A 569 -15.17 -18.61 13.86
N GLY A 570 -15.52 -17.55 13.13
CA GLY A 570 -15.49 -17.51 11.68
C GLY A 570 -14.09 -17.78 11.13
N ARG A 571 -13.03 -17.23 11.76
CA ARG A 571 -11.63 -17.51 11.41
C ARG A 571 -11.28 -18.99 11.61
N GLU A 572 -11.71 -19.59 12.70
CA GLU A 572 -11.48 -21.02 12.92
C GLU A 572 -12.22 -21.88 11.88
N LEU A 573 -13.44 -21.52 11.48
CA LEU A 573 -14.14 -22.20 10.39
C LEU A 573 -13.38 -22.07 9.07
N PHE A 574 -12.89 -20.88 8.72
CA PHE A 574 -12.07 -20.63 7.55
C PHE A 574 -10.84 -21.54 7.50
N ARG A 575 -10.14 -21.70 8.64
CA ARG A 575 -9.01 -22.62 8.79
C ARG A 575 -9.42 -24.08 8.59
N ASN A 576 -10.49 -24.49 9.29
CA ASN A 576 -10.91 -25.88 9.38
C ASN A 576 -11.44 -26.46 8.07
N ILE A 577 -12.03 -25.63 7.21
CA ILE A 577 -12.52 -26.08 5.90
C ILE A 577 -11.47 -25.96 4.79
N GLY A 578 -10.23 -25.57 5.12
CA GLY A 578 -9.09 -25.62 4.21
C GLY A 578 -8.81 -24.36 3.39
N CYS A 579 -9.48 -23.23 3.64
CA CYS A 579 -9.23 -21.99 2.92
C CYS A 579 -7.78 -21.49 3.07
N VAL A 580 -7.14 -21.78 4.21
CA VAL A 580 -5.74 -21.41 4.51
C VAL A 580 -4.72 -22.17 3.65
N GLY A 581 -5.12 -23.19 2.89
CA GLY A 581 -4.25 -23.87 1.94
C GLY A 581 -3.75 -22.95 0.83
N CYS A 582 -4.54 -21.93 0.46
CA CYS A 582 -4.16 -20.87 -0.50
C CYS A 582 -4.08 -19.50 0.20
N HIS A 583 -5.00 -19.22 1.13
CA HIS A 583 -5.05 -17.96 1.85
C HIS A 583 -4.15 -18.00 3.10
N THR A 584 -2.82 -18.09 2.88
CA THR A 584 -1.81 -18.03 3.95
C THR A 584 -1.98 -16.76 4.76
N GLU A 585 -2.08 -16.90 6.09
CA GLU A 585 -2.48 -15.81 6.95
C GLU A 585 -1.36 -14.78 7.16
N THR A 586 -0.10 -15.21 7.23
CA THR A 586 0.99 -14.37 7.76
C THR A 586 2.27 -14.48 6.94
N PHE A 587 2.94 -13.33 6.74
CA PHE A 587 4.29 -13.24 6.23
C PHE A 587 5.12 -12.27 7.07
N GLN A 588 6.45 -12.42 6.98
CA GLN A 588 7.42 -11.42 7.39
C GLN A 588 7.96 -10.69 6.17
N THR A 589 8.00 -9.37 6.19
CA THR A 589 8.58 -8.59 5.10
C THR A 589 10.10 -8.49 5.21
N SER A 590 10.75 -8.29 4.06
CA SER A 590 12.22 -8.17 3.97
C SER A 590 12.74 -6.93 4.69
N GLU A 591 13.84 -7.08 5.43
CA GLU A 591 14.58 -5.97 6.01
C GLU A 591 15.33 -5.12 4.96
N PHE A 592 15.41 -5.60 3.70
CA PHE A 592 16.19 -4.99 2.62
C PHE A 592 15.37 -4.24 1.59
N HIS A 593 14.05 -4.17 1.74
CA HIS A 593 13.22 -3.43 0.78
C HIS A 593 13.65 -1.95 0.71
N PRO A 594 13.70 -1.31 -0.49
CA PRO A 594 14.14 0.09 -0.60
C PRO A 594 13.27 1.07 0.18
N LEU A 595 11.95 0.81 0.28
CA LEU A 595 11.04 1.61 1.08
C LEU A 595 11.12 1.15 2.55
N ALA A 596 11.60 2.04 3.42
CA ALA A 596 11.84 1.72 4.84
C ALA A 596 10.54 1.35 5.59
N GLU A 597 9.44 1.99 5.23
CA GLU A 597 8.13 1.85 5.86
C GLU A 597 7.51 0.45 5.73
N VAL A 598 8.04 -0.38 4.84
CA VAL A 598 7.53 -1.75 4.64
C VAL A 598 8.50 -2.85 5.08
N ARG A 599 9.64 -2.45 5.70
CA ARG A 599 10.68 -3.39 6.14
C ARG A 599 10.33 -4.07 7.46
N ASP A 600 10.80 -5.32 7.59
CA ASP A 600 10.85 -6.09 8.84
C ASP A 600 9.53 -6.09 9.63
N GLN A 601 8.42 -6.32 8.94
CA GLN A 601 7.07 -6.27 9.53
C GLN A 601 6.36 -7.60 9.40
N THR A 602 5.62 -7.97 10.43
CA THR A 602 4.66 -9.07 10.38
C THR A 602 3.36 -8.55 9.76
N ILE A 603 2.94 -9.16 8.65
CA ILE A 603 1.74 -8.78 7.91
C ILE A 603 0.78 -9.95 7.73
N HIS A 604 -0.51 -9.64 7.56
CA HIS A 604 -1.55 -10.65 7.44
C HIS A 604 -2.38 -10.47 6.16
N PRO A 605 -1.81 -10.81 4.96
CA PRO A 605 -2.48 -10.60 3.68
C PRO A 605 -3.56 -11.64 3.36
N TYR A 606 -3.56 -12.79 4.01
CA TYR A 606 -4.41 -13.93 3.65
C TYR A 606 -4.28 -14.31 2.17
N SER A 607 -3.05 -14.57 1.75
CA SER A 607 -2.68 -14.95 0.39
C SER A 607 -1.32 -15.62 0.39
N ASP A 608 -1.11 -16.66 -0.37
CA ASP A 608 0.20 -17.28 -0.61
C ASP A 608 0.94 -16.67 -1.82
N MET A 609 0.28 -15.77 -2.57
CA MET A 609 0.80 -15.15 -3.79
C MET A 609 1.01 -16.13 -4.96
N LEU A 610 0.60 -17.38 -4.83
CA LEU A 610 0.77 -18.42 -5.84
C LEU A 610 -0.39 -18.45 -6.86
N LEU A 611 -0.14 -19.13 -7.97
CA LEU A 611 -1.15 -19.46 -8.96
C LEU A 611 -1.79 -20.81 -8.62
N HIS A 612 -3.13 -20.85 -8.67
CA HIS A 612 -3.91 -22.07 -8.49
C HIS A 612 -4.89 -22.27 -9.64
N ASP A 613 -5.07 -23.52 -10.06
CA ASP A 613 -6.09 -23.89 -11.05
C ASP A 613 -7.48 -23.85 -10.37
N MET A 614 -8.25 -22.83 -10.72
CA MET A 614 -9.60 -22.60 -10.20
C MET A 614 -10.69 -23.30 -11.01
N GLY A 615 -10.29 -24.21 -11.89
CA GLY A 615 -11.22 -25.00 -12.70
C GLY A 615 -11.88 -24.24 -13.86
N PRO A 616 -12.69 -24.95 -14.64
CA PRO A 616 -13.28 -24.41 -15.87
C PRO A 616 -14.31 -23.30 -15.63
N GLY A 617 -14.87 -23.20 -14.41
CA GLY A 617 -15.87 -22.18 -14.09
C GLY A 617 -15.30 -20.75 -14.07
N LEU A 618 -14.05 -20.60 -13.65
CA LEU A 618 -13.34 -19.33 -13.63
C LEU A 618 -12.30 -19.17 -14.74
N ALA A 619 -12.11 -20.20 -15.59
CA ALA A 619 -11.14 -20.16 -16.65
C ALA A 619 -11.48 -19.09 -17.71
N ASP A 620 -10.48 -18.34 -18.13
CA ASP A 620 -10.49 -17.55 -19.35
C ASP A 620 -9.84 -18.33 -20.52
N THR A 621 -9.74 -17.69 -21.69
CA THR A 621 -9.16 -18.33 -22.88
C THR A 621 -7.71 -17.94 -23.14
N LEU A 622 -7.13 -17.03 -22.30
CA LEU A 622 -5.82 -16.44 -22.49
C LEU A 622 -4.82 -16.91 -21.43
N SER A 623 -3.67 -17.43 -21.88
CA SER A 623 -2.51 -17.68 -21.01
C SER A 623 -1.69 -16.41 -20.83
N GLU A 624 -1.00 -16.25 -19.67
CA GLU A 624 -0.14 -15.10 -19.39
C GLU A 624 1.16 -15.54 -18.70
N GLY A 625 2.28 -15.40 -19.39
CA GLY A 625 3.53 -15.98 -18.94
C GLY A 625 3.42 -17.51 -18.88
N THR A 626 3.67 -18.08 -17.70
CA THR A 626 3.46 -19.52 -17.47
C THR A 626 2.05 -19.85 -16.96
N ALA A 627 1.24 -18.85 -16.60
CA ALA A 627 -0.12 -19.05 -16.10
C ALA A 627 -1.08 -19.45 -17.24
N THR A 628 -1.83 -20.52 -17.05
CA THR A 628 -2.88 -20.97 -17.96
C THR A 628 -4.14 -20.11 -17.82
N GLY A 629 -5.16 -20.36 -18.68
CA GLY A 629 -6.46 -19.70 -18.57
C GLY A 629 -7.18 -19.98 -17.24
N ALA A 630 -7.01 -21.17 -16.66
CA ALA A 630 -7.68 -21.57 -15.43
C ALA A 630 -6.95 -21.14 -14.14
N GLU A 631 -5.68 -20.72 -14.26
CA GLU A 631 -4.87 -20.36 -13.09
C GLU A 631 -5.00 -18.89 -12.75
N TRP A 632 -5.19 -18.63 -11.44
CA TRP A 632 -5.31 -17.30 -10.87
C TRP A 632 -4.47 -17.18 -9.59
N ARG A 633 -3.89 -16.00 -9.40
CA ARG A 633 -3.16 -15.70 -8.15
C ARG A 633 -4.14 -15.56 -7.00
N THR A 634 -3.81 -16.17 -5.86
CA THR A 634 -4.56 -15.94 -4.61
C THR A 634 -4.58 -14.46 -4.26
N THR A 635 -5.77 -13.86 -4.24
CA THR A 635 -5.94 -12.44 -3.97
C THR A 635 -5.82 -12.16 -2.48
N PRO A 636 -5.04 -11.15 -2.03
CA PRO A 636 -5.04 -10.70 -0.65
C PRO A 636 -6.44 -10.31 -0.18
N LEU A 637 -6.79 -10.72 1.05
CA LEU A 637 -8.15 -10.50 1.57
C LEU A 637 -8.30 -9.23 2.39
N TRP A 638 -7.21 -8.54 2.75
CA TRP A 638 -7.33 -7.27 3.47
C TRP A 638 -8.14 -6.23 2.70
N GLY A 639 -8.98 -5.48 3.42
CA GLY A 639 -9.93 -4.54 2.84
C GLY A 639 -11.12 -5.19 2.12
N LEU A 640 -11.30 -6.53 2.20
CA LEU A 640 -12.37 -7.24 1.50
C LEU A 640 -13.76 -6.72 1.90
N GLY A 641 -14.00 -6.60 3.20
CA GLY A 641 -15.31 -6.15 3.69
C GLY A 641 -15.61 -4.67 3.45
N LEU A 642 -14.59 -3.86 3.13
CA LEU A 642 -14.74 -2.45 2.80
C LEU A 642 -14.87 -2.20 1.29
N ALA A 643 -14.43 -3.14 0.47
CA ALA A 643 -14.28 -2.96 -0.97
C ALA A 643 -15.57 -2.51 -1.67
N ALA A 644 -16.70 -3.09 -1.31
CA ALA A 644 -17.98 -2.74 -1.93
C ALA A 644 -18.40 -1.29 -1.64
N CYS A 645 -18.20 -0.83 -0.41
CA CYS A 645 -18.45 0.55 -0.01
C CYS A 645 -17.50 1.53 -0.69
N VAL A 646 -16.21 1.24 -0.71
CA VAL A 646 -15.20 2.09 -1.35
C VAL A 646 -15.47 2.23 -2.84
N THR A 647 -15.75 1.13 -3.55
CA THR A 647 -15.97 1.15 -5.00
C THR A 647 -17.28 1.87 -5.37
N GLY A 648 -18.35 1.61 -4.66
CA GLY A 648 -19.69 2.17 -5.01
C GLY A 648 -20.15 3.29 -4.11
N GLY A 649 -19.35 3.66 -3.10
CA GLY A 649 -19.77 4.54 -2.02
C GLY A 649 -20.29 5.88 -2.50
N VAL A 650 -21.51 6.19 -2.08
CA VAL A 650 -22.01 7.55 -2.10
C VAL A 650 -21.62 8.19 -0.78
N ILE A 651 -20.76 9.19 -0.86
CA ILE A 651 -20.43 10.03 0.29
C ILE A 651 -21.73 10.61 0.83
N ASN A 652 -21.91 10.60 2.14
CA ASN A 652 -22.94 11.43 2.72
C ASN A 652 -22.56 12.89 2.44
N PRO A 653 -23.32 13.61 1.59
CA PRO A 653 -22.95 14.97 1.16
C PRO A 653 -22.93 15.98 2.32
N THR A 654 -23.30 15.59 3.51
CA THR A 654 -23.30 16.45 4.69
C THR A 654 -21.95 16.57 5.38
N GLY A 655 -20.93 15.82 4.94
CA GLY A 655 -19.59 15.88 5.54
C GLY A 655 -19.56 15.55 7.04
N ALA A 656 -20.58 14.86 7.53
CA ALA A 656 -20.63 14.42 8.91
C ALA A 656 -19.59 13.29 9.08
N GLU A 657 -18.63 13.51 9.93
CA GLU A 657 -17.77 12.46 10.44
C GLU A 657 -18.65 11.33 10.98
N GLY A 658 -18.38 10.10 10.59
CA GLY A 658 -19.20 8.95 10.98
C GLY A 658 -20.33 8.60 10.00
N GLY A 659 -20.25 9.01 8.74
CA GLY A 659 -21.18 8.59 7.71
C GLY A 659 -20.99 7.14 7.26
N GLU A 660 -21.59 6.18 7.94
CA GLU A 660 -21.63 4.76 7.49
C GLU A 660 -22.52 4.54 6.25
N SER A 661 -23.05 5.57 5.64
CA SER A 661 -23.97 5.44 4.51
C SER A 661 -23.22 5.35 3.19
N CYS A 662 -22.89 4.16 2.77
CA CYS A 662 -22.47 3.87 1.40
C CYS A 662 -23.58 3.15 0.63
N THR A 663 -23.56 3.29 -0.68
CA THR A 663 -24.29 2.39 -1.58
C THR A 663 -23.29 1.33 -2.05
N PRO A 664 -23.29 0.13 -1.47
CA PRO A 664 -22.26 -0.85 -1.77
C PRO A 664 -22.35 -1.33 -3.21
N HIS A 665 -21.22 -1.42 -3.89
CA HIS A 665 -21.10 -2.00 -5.21
C HIS A 665 -20.29 -3.29 -5.15
N HIS A 666 -20.99 -4.40 -5.19
CA HIS A 666 -20.40 -5.72 -5.08
C HIS A 666 -19.92 -6.22 -6.45
N ALA A 667 -18.61 -6.34 -6.61
CA ALA A 667 -17.97 -6.88 -7.80
C ALA A 667 -16.73 -7.68 -7.37
N TYR A 668 -16.89 -8.97 -7.16
CA TYR A 668 -15.82 -9.85 -6.72
C TYR A 668 -15.34 -10.77 -7.84
N LEU A 669 -14.19 -11.41 -7.66
CA LEU A 669 -13.44 -12.19 -8.64
C LEU A 669 -12.84 -11.32 -9.75
N HIS A 670 -12.06 -11.92 -10.64
CA HIS A 670 -11.28 -11.22 -11.66
C HIS A 670 -12.13 -10.42 -12.67
N ASP A 671 -13.37 -10.79 -12.86
CA ASP A 671 -14.30 -10.19 -13.82
C ASP A 671 -15.60 -9.68 -13.18
N GLY A 672 -15.62 -9.46 -11.87
CA GLY A 672 -16.74 -8.85 -11.17
C GLY A 672 -18.04 -9.65 -11.18
N ARG A 673 -18.00 -10.94 -11.55
CA ARG A 673 -19.22 -11.77 -11.68
C ARG A 673 -19.91 -12.06 -10.37
N ALA A 674 -19.18 -12.19 -9.26
CA ALA A 674 -19.77 -12.49 -7.96
C ALA A 674 -20.35 -11.24 -7.29
N ARG A 675 -21.59 -11.36 -6.80
CA ARG A 675 -22.39 -10.28 -6.21
C ARG A 675 -22.29 -10.22 -4.69
N SER A 676 -21.57 -11.17 -4.09
CA SER A 676 -21.32 -11.23 -2.65
C SER A 676 -20.04 -12.02 -2.39
N ILE A 677 -19.51 -11.93 -1.17
CA ILE A 677 -18.39 -12.74 -0.71
C ILE A 677 -18.79 -14.23 -0.79
N GLU A 678 -20.01 -14.58 -0.39
CA GLU A 678 -20.52 -15.96 -0.49
C GLU A 678 -20.53 -16.46 -1.94
N GLU A 679 -21.03 -15.65 -2.88
CA GLU A 679 -21.02 -16.04 -4.31
C GLU A 679 -19.59 -16.24 -4.83
N ALA A 680 -18.63 -15.42 -4.35
CA ALA A 680 -17.22 -15.61 -4.68
C ALA A 680 -16.68 -16.94 -4.15
N ILE A 681 -17.03 -17.35 -2.93
CA ILE A 681 -16.66 -18.67 -2.38
C ILE A 681 -17.26 -19.79 -3.24
N LEU A 682 -18.53 -19.70 -3.62
CA LEU A 682 -19.22 -20.72 -4.41
C LEU A 682 -18.65 -20.87 -5.83
N TRP A 683 -17.89 -19.89 -6.33
CA TRP A 683 -17.16 -19.96 -7.60
C TRP A 683 -15.83 -20.71 -7.50
N HIS A 684 -15.33 -21.03 -6.29
CA HIS A 684 -14.07 -21.75 -6.12
C HIS A 684 -14.23 -23.19 -6.62
N GLY A 685 -13.64 -23.49 -7.78
CA GLY A 685 -13.54 -24.80 -8.38
C GLY A 685 -12.09 -25.29 -8.41
N GLY A 686 -11.79 -26.36 -9.18
CA GLY A 686 -10.43 -26.86 -9.30
C GLY A 686 -9.80 -27.16 -7.94
N GLU A 687 -8.65 -26.58 -7.64
CA GLU A 687 -7.96 -26.73 -6.36
C GLU A 687 -8.79 -26.21 -5.18
N GLY A 688 -9.63 -25.20 -5.38
CA GLY A 688 -10.54 -24.65 -4.36
C GLY A 688 -11.83 -25.49 -4.14
N GLN A 689 -12.10 -26.53 -4.94
CA GLN A 689 -13.36 -27.26 -4.90
C GLN A 689 -13.62 -27.94 -3.55
N ALA A 690 -12.61 -28.52 -2.93
CA ALA A 690 -12.76 -29.19 -1.62
C ALA A 690 -13.20 -28.23 -0.52
N ALA A 691 -12.62 -27.03 -0.48
CA ALA A 691 -12.99 -25.98 0.46
C ALA A 691 -14.41 -25.43 0.18
N ASN A 692 -14.78 -25.27 -1.08
CA ASN A 692 -16.13 -24.89 -1.50
C ASN A 692 -17.16 -25.94 -1.07
N ASP A 693 -16.92 -27.23 -1.30
CA ASP A 693 -17.82 -28.31 -0.89
C ASP A 693 -17.98 -28.35 0.63
N ALA A 694 -16.87 -28.15 1.38
CA ALA A 694 -16.90 -28.07 2.83
C ALA A 694 -17.70 -26.86 3.31
N TYR A 695 -17.55 -25.68 2.68
CA TYR A 695 -18.36 -24.49 2.97
C TYR A 695 -19.85 -24.74 2.76
N GLN A 696 -20.22 -25.37 1.62
CA GLN A 696 -21.61 -25.70 1.35
C GLN A 696 -22.20 -26.68 2.36
N GLY A 697 -21.36 -27.54 2.95
CA GLY A 697 -21.73 -28.50 4.02
C GLY A 697 -21.91 -27.87 5.40
N LEU A 698 -21.50 -26.63 5.63
CA LEU A 698 -21.65 -25.94 6.90
C LEU A 698 -23.13 -25.65 7.22
N LEU A 699 -23.44 -25.56 8.52
CA LEU A 699 -24.71 -25.02 8.98
C LEU A 699 -24.81 -23.54 8.57
N GLU A 700 -26.03 -23.05 8.36
CA GLU A 700 -26.22 -21.65 7.98
C GLU A 700 -25.64 -20.66 9.01
N SER A 701 -25.75 -21.01 10.33
CA SER A 701 -25.11 -20.21 11.38
C SER A 701 -23.59 -20.12 11.24
N ASP A 702 -22.94 -21.20 10.82
CA ASP A 702 -21.49 -21.26 10.69
C ASP A 702 -21.02 -20.52 9.42
N LYS A 703 -21.81 -20.57 8.35
CA LYS A 703 -21.59 -19.73 7.16
C LYS A 703 -21.62 -18.25 7.51
N GLN A 704 -22.60 -17.81 8.31
CA GLN A 704 -22.71 -16.42 8.74
C GLN A 704 -21.50 -15.99 9.60
N LEU A 705 -21.01 -16.84 10.49
CA LEU A 705 -19.79 -16.57 11.26
C LEU A 705 -18.56 -16.39 10.33
N MET A 706 -18.42 -17.28 9.35
CA MET A 706 -17.32 -17.20 8.39
C MET A 706 -17.41 -15.95 7.50
N LEU A 707 -18.60 -15.59 7.02
CA LEU A 707 -18.79 -14.35 6.27
C LEU A 707 -18.46 -13.13 7.12
N ARG A 708 -18.87 -13.10 8.40
CA ARG A 708 -18.53 -12.04 9.33
C ARG A 708 -17.01 -11.88 9.54
N PHE A 709 -16.29 -13.00 9.61
CA PHE A 709 -14.82 -12.98 9.61
C PHE A 709 -14.27 -12.35 8.33
N LEU A 710 -14.70 -12.79 7.16
CA LEU A 710 -14.23 -12.24 5.87
C LEU A 710 -14.59 -10.76 5.71
N GLU A 711 -15.75 -10.35 6.18
CA GLU A 711 -16.16 -8.94 6.21
C GLU A 711 -15.33 -8.10 7.20
N SER A 712 -14.74 -8.72 8.20
CA SER A 712 -13.87 -8.00 9.16
C SER A 712 -12.49 -7.62 8.61
N LEU A 713 -12.06 -8.30 7.54
CA LEU A 713 -10.75 -8.10 6.88
C LEU A 713 -10.71 -6.81 5.97
#